data_ddbdc42ddbc9cfe58ed9ee151c12f3fc
#
_entry.id   ddbdc42ddbc9cfe58ed9ee151c12f3fc
#
_cell.length_a   1.000
_cell.length_b   1.000
_cell.length_c   1.000
_cell.angle_alpha   90.00
_cell.angle_beta   90.00
_cell.angle_gamma   90.00
#
_symmetry.space_group_name_H-M   'P 1'
#
loop_
_entity.id
_entity.type
_entity.pdbx_description
1 polymer ?
#
loop_
_entity_poly.entity_id
_entity_poly.type
_entity_poly.pdbx_seq_one_letter_code
_entity_poly.pdbx_strand_id
1 'polypeptide(L)'
;MSAAGKDATDNGRRQFLIGIGVVAGGTAAGIALRPWLVGAADVDRPPASFQPHAFVRVSSDDTITVIIGKSEMGQGVYGSLPMILAEELDVDPTNVQVEIAGVDPAFNHPFLPAQFTGGSMSVMTTYDALRRVGAQARGSLLAAAAEQWNVDVITLTTDNGVVRDSRGRRLRYGALVDAANRLPLPDPTAVTLKHPSTFKYIGKPQRRLDSPIKVTGSATFGIDVMRPGMLTAVIARPPAFGASLRGFDATAAKAVAGVVDVKAVPSGIAVIAHHTYAALRGRDALVIDWDTSGSKQLSSEGLRQEWRALAKRPGLVGKNVGDVAAAFRSATRSIDVEYELPYLAHACMEPLNAVAEVTAEGCELWLGTQSQSQDARFVAEALGIEPSKVRIHTLFLGGGFGRRASAVSDFAVEAALVAQAIGKPVKVVWTREDDMRGGYYRPLSFNRIKAAIDADGMPLAIHHVTVSKPVLANTAMGKMAVTKEGLDPSTIEGSADMPYAIPNLRVEVHNTREGVPILWWRSVGHSITGFVTNGVIDELATLANKDPYEYRRELLKEKPRHLAVLERAATAANWGQALPAGHFHGIALQESFGSIVAQVAEVSVSNGKARVHRVTCAVDCGLAVNPSQVVAQMESGILYGLSAALDGEINIEGGRVVEGNFDSYRVLRLVDSPAIDVHIVTSGGPIGGIGEPGTPPIAPAVCNAIFAATGQRIRRLPISKSLSA
;
A
#
# COMPACT_ATOMS: atom_id res chain seq x y z
N MET A 1 -40.52 27.48 10.20
CA MET A 1 -39.46 28.35 9.65
C MET A 1 -38.18 27.88 10.35
N SER A 2 -37.18 27.47 9.77
CA SER A 2 -36.69 27.12 8.44
C SER A 2 -35.52 26.15 8.63
N ALA A 3 -35.49 25.09 7.89
CA ALA A 3 -34.36 24.16 7.84
C ALA A 3 -33.18 24.83 7.14
N ALA A 4 -32.02 24.85 7.76
CA ALA A 4 -30.71 24.93 7.09
C ALA A 4 -29.60 24.62 8.10
N GLY A 5 -29.13 23.42 8.13
CA GLY A 5 -27.99 22.93 8.89
C GLY A 5 -27.57 21.57 8.35
N LYS A 6 -27.41 21.46 7.02
CA LYS A 6 -26.90 20.26 6.36
C LYS A 6 -25.41 20.43 6.04
N ASP A 7 -24.61 19.69 6.74
CA ASP A 7 -23.54 18.83 6.25
C ASP A 7 -22.43 19.47 5.39
N ALA A 8 -21.65 20.39 5.97
CA ALA A 8 -20.36 20.80 5.38
C ALA A 8 -19.28 19.71 5.50
N THR A 9 -19.45 18.74 6.42
CA THR A 9 -18.51 17.61 6.62
C THR A 9 -18.70 16.46 5.63
N ASP A 10 -19.89 16.35 5.02
CA ASP A 10 -20.20 15.29 4.05
C ASP A 10 -19.63 15.60 2.65
N ASN A 11 -19.44 16.88 2.30
CA ASN A 11 -18.93 17.29 0.98
C ASN A 11 -17.43 17.04 0.77
N GLY A 12 -16.59 17.26 1.77
CA GLY A 12 -15.15 16.98 1.63
C GLY A 12 -14.84 15.47 1.59
N ARG A 13 -15.60 14.71 2.37
CA ARG A 13 -15.46 13.26 2.45
C ARG A 13 -16.10 12.55 1.26
N ARG A 14 -17.22 13.05 0.77
CA ARG A 14 -17.77 12.65 -0.54
C ARG A 14 -16.79 12.92 -1.66
N GLN A 15 -16.06 14.02 -1.67
CA GLN A 15 -15.08 14.31 -2.72
C GLN A 15 -13.83 13.44 -2.62
N PHE A 16 -13.37 13.03 -1.43
CA PHE A 16 -12.26 12.08 -1.27
C PHE A 16 -12.69 10.63 -1.52
N LEU A 17 -13.85 10.22 -1.02
CA LEU A 17 -14.43 8.89 -1.29
C LEU A 17 -15.14 8.85 -2.65
N ILE A 18 -15.65 9.95 -3.17
CA ILE A 18 -16.12 10.10 -4.55
C ILE A 18 -14.92 10.09 -5.51
N GLY A 19 -13.77 10.63 -5.14
CA GLY A 19 -12.52 10.39 -5.85
C GLY A 19 -12.15 8.90 -5.92
N ILE A 20 -12.52 8.11 -4.92
CA ILE A 20 -12.36 6.65 -4.88
C ILE A 20 -13.58 5.91 -5.42
N GLY A 21 -14.77 6.49 -5.34
CA GLY A 21 -16.04 5.82 -5.65
C GLY A 21 -16.77 6.29 -6.93
N VAL A 22 -16.50 7.47 -7.48
CA VAL A 22 -17.21 8.02 -8.66
C VAL A 22 -16.68 7.48 -10.00
N VAL A 23 -15.63 6.67 -9.99
CA VAL A 23 -15.31 5.86 -11.18
C VAL A 23 -16.34 4.74 -11.42
N ALA A 24 -17.30 4.52 -10.49
CA ALA A 24 -18.31 3.46 -10.58
C ALA A 24 -19.66 3.91 -11.20
N GLY A 25 -19.85 5.17 -11.46
CA GLY A 25 -21.09 5.66 -12.07
C GLY A 25 -20.76 6.49 -13.30
N GLY A 26 -20.94 5.91 -14.51
CA GLY A 26 -20.66 6.51 -15.79
C GLY A 26 -21.10 7.97 -15.93
N THR A 27 -20.20 8.86 -15.67
CA THR A 27 -20.16 10.16 -16.30
C THR A 27 -18.78 10.26 -16.93
N ALA A 28 -18.74 10.30 -18.24
CA ALA A 28 -17.64 10.78 -19.04
C ALA A 28 -17.37 12.25 -18.69
N ALA A 29 -16.90 12.52 -17.48
CA ALA A 29 -16.19 13.75 -17.16
C ALA A 29 -14.84 13.61 -17.84
N GLY A 30 -14.68 14.26 -18.99
CA GLY A 30 -13.53 14.17 -19.85
C GLY A 30 -12.24 14.26 -19.05
N ILE A 31 -11.56 13.13 -18.92
CA ILE A 31 -10.12 13.15 -18.91
C ILE A 31 -9.80 13.75 -20.29
N ALA A 32 -9.53 15.06 -20.31
CA ALA A 32 -8.88 15.64 -21.44
C ALA A 32 -7.52 14.93 -21.53
N LEU A 33 -7.49 13.83 -22.26
CA LEU A 33 -6.28 13.32 -22.87
C LEU A 33 -5.91 14.45 -23.85
N ARG A 34 -5.33 15.55 -23.32
CA ARG A 34 -4.67 16.50 -24.17
C ARG A 34 -3.70 15.67 -25.01
N PRO A 35 -3.73 15.79 -26.34
CA PRO A 35 -2.61 15.31 -27.13
C PRO A 35 -1.40 16.05 -26.55
N TRP A 36 -0.61 15.37 -25.75
CA TRP A 36 0.69 15.87 -25.33
C TRP A 36 1.53 15.86 -26.59
N LEU A 37 1.65 17.02 -27.23
CA LEU A 37 2.84 17.33 -27.99
C LEU A 37 3.97 17.21 -26.97
N VAL A 38 4.63 16.05 -26.96
CA VAL A 38 5.89 15.83 -26.31
C VAL A 38 6.80 16.92 -26.89
N GLY A 39 7.04 17.98 -26.11
CA GLY A 39 8.18 18.83 -26.39
C GLY A 39 9.38 17.89 -26.36
N ALA A 40 10.00 17.71 -27.48
CA ALA A 40 11.11 16.80 -27.71
C ALA A 40 12.27 17.17 -26.77
N ALA A 41 12.34 16.56 -25.58
CA ALA A 41 13.62 16.10 -25.13
C ALA A 41 13.87 14.84 -25.97
N ASP A 42 14.94 14.81 -26.74
CA ASP A 42 15.38 13.68 -27.53
C ASP A 42 15.55 12.45 -26.64
N VAL A 43 14.45 11.76 -26.38
CA VAL A 43 14.48 10.35 -26.05
C VAL A 43 14.77 9.71 -27.40
N ASP A 44 15.97 9.14 -27.56
CA ASP A 44 16.35 8.33 -28.71
C ASP A 44 15.25 7.29 -28.98
N ARG A 45 14.26 7.67 -29.79
CA ARG A 45 13.30 6.71 -30.32
C ARG A 45 14.07 5.82 -31.27
N PRO A 46 14.11 4.49 -31.03
CA PRO A 46 14.63 3.60 -32.05
C PRO A 46 13.95 3.96 -33.38
N PRO A 47 14.70 4.16 -34.49
CA PRO A 47 14.15 4.69 -35.74
C PRO A 47 13.03 3.84 -36.36
N ALA A 48 12.78 2.66 -35.83
CA ALA A 48 11.79 1.68 -36.32
C ALA A 48 10.74 1.30 -35.25
N SER A 49 10.18 2.26 -34.54
CA SER A 49 9.11 1.98 -33.56
C SER A 49 7.90 2.88 -33.72
N PHE A 50 6.73 2.38 -33.39
CA PHE A 50 5.46 3.07 -33.29
C PHE A 50 5.08 3.21 -31.82
N GLN A 51 4.95 4.44 -31.36
CA GLN A 51 4.60 4.75 -29.97
C GLN A 51 3.40 5.69 -29.90
N PRO A 52 2.17 5.16 -30.05
CA PRO A 52 0.95 5.98 -30.05
C PRO A 52 0.66 6.63 -28.69
N HIS A 53 1.21 6.08 -27.62
CA HIS A 53 1.03 6.58 -26.27
C HIS A 53 2.26 6.26 -25.40
N ALA A 54 2.46 7.01 -24.32
CA ALA A 54 3.56 6.78 -23.35
C ALA A 54 3.61 5.35 -22.78
N PHE A 55 2.45 4.67 -22.71
CA PHE A 55 2.32 3.32 -22.12
C PHE A 55 2.62 2.16 -23.09
N VAL A 56 2.80 2.40 -24.40
CA VAL A 56 3.00 1.30 -25.36
C VAL A 56 3.93 1.70 -26.50
N ARG A 57 4.86 0.80 -26.83
CA ARG A 57 5.74 0.90 -27.98
C ARG A 57 5.69 -0.43 -28.75
N VAL A 58 5.52 -0.36 -30.05
CA VAL A 58 5.59 -1.49 -30.99
C VAL A 58 6.79 -1.30 -31.90
N SER A 59 7.72 -2.23 -31.91
CA SER A 59 8.93 -2.18 -32.71
C SER A 59 8.78 -2.98 -34.00
N SER A 60 9.60 -2.66 -35.01
CA SER A 60 9.55 -3.31 -36.32
C SER A 60 9.95 -4.80 -36.31
N ASP A 61 10.59 -5.25 -35.24
CA ASP A 61 10.92 -6.66 -34.96
C ASP A 61 9.81 -7.43 -34.22
N ASP A 62 8.60 -6.88 -34.15
CA ASP A 62 7.45 -7.39 -33.43
C ASP A 62 7.55 -7.32 -31.89
N THR A 63 8.59 -6.72 -31.33
CA THR A 63 8.67 -6.49 -29.89
C THR A 63 7.63 -5.47 -29.46
N ILE A 64 6.76 -5.86 -28.54
CA ILE A 64 5.75 -5.00 -27.91
C ILE A 64 6.19 -4.70 -26.49
N THR A 65 6.46 -3.43 -26.19
CA THR A 65 6.82 -2.98 -24.87
C THR A 65 5.66 -2.24 -24.22
N VAL A 66 5.26 -2.70 -23.04
CA VAL A 66 4.30 -1.99 -22.18
C VAL A 66 5.08 -1.26 -21.08
N ILE A 67 4.90 0.05 -21.03
CA ILE A 67 5.59 0.92 -20.08
C ILE A 67 4.62 1.25 -18.94
N ILE A 68 4.96 0.88 -17.71
CA ILE A 68 4.10 1.06 -16.54
C ILE A 68 4.63 2.16 -15.63
N GLY A 69 3.73 3.08 -15.23
CA GLY A 69 4.04 4.17 -14.30
C GLY A 69 3.96 3.78 -12.82
N LYS A 70 3.86 2.47 -12.53
CA LYS A 70 3.71 1.93 -11.17
C LYS A 70 4.89 1.06 -10.80
N SER A 71 5.37 1.22 -9.57
CA SER A 71 6.50 0.44 -9.03
C SER A 71 6.05 -0.99 -8.68
N GLU A 72 6.90 -1.97 -8.93
CA GLU A 72 6.68 -3.37 -8.56
C GLU A 72 7.44 -3.69 -7.26
N MET A 73 6.69 -4.02 -6.22
CA MET A 73 7.20 -4.34 -4.89
C MET A 73 6.75 -5.72 -4.37
N GLY A 74 6.29 -6.58 -5.30
CA GLY A 74 5.77 -7.91 -5.01
C GLY A 74 4.24 -8.03 -5.22
N GLN A 75 3.53 -6.91 -5.42
CA GLN A 75 2.08 -6.89 -5.54
C GLN A 75 1.55 -7.33 -6.91
N GLY A 76 2.40 -7.42 -7.96
CA GLY A 76 2.03 -8.02 -9.24
C GLY A 76 1.53 -7.04 -10.31
N VAL A 77 1.76 -5.73 -10.17
CA VAL A 77 1.42 -4.74 -11.21
C VAL A 77 2.21 -4.95 -12.49
N TYR A 78 3.42 -5.52 -12.38
CA TYR A 78 4.26 -5.90 -13.52
C TYR A 78 3.62 -6.94 -14.46
N GLY A 79 2.61 -7.68 -13.98
CA GLY A 79 1.81 -8.60 -14.79
C GLY A 79 0.41 -8.07 -15.07
N SER A 80 -0.27 -7.52 -14.07
CA SER A 80 -1.68 -7.13 -14.20
C SER A 80 -1.91 -5.92 -15.09
N LEU A 81 -1.03 -4.90 -15.06
CA LEU A 81 -1.21 -3.70 -15.89
C LEU A 81 -0.92 -3.98 -17.37
N PRO A 82 0.17 -4.68 -17.76
CA PRO A 82 0.37 -5.10 -19.14
C PRO A 82 -0.77 -5.99 -19.68
N MET A 83 -1.32 -6.87 -18.86
CA MET A 83 -2.44 -7.73 -19.23
C MET A 83 -3.68 -6.93 -19.68
N ILE A 84 -3.99 -5.81 -19.00
CA ILE A 84 -5.11 -4.95 -19.34
C ILE A 84 -4.92 -4.32 -20.73
N LEU A 85 -3.73 -3.82 -21.01
CA LEU A 85 -3.38 -3.20 -22.30
C LEU A 85 -3.32 -4.27 -23.41
N ALA A 86 -2.69 -5.41 -23.14
CA ALA A 86 -2.53 -6.52 -24.07
C ALA A 86 -3.86 -7.12 -24.49
N GLU A 87 -4.86 -7.19 -23.59
CA GLU A 87 -6.22 -7.61 -23.92
C GLU A 87 -6.79 -6.78 -25.08
N GLU A 88 -6.74 -5.47 -24.99
CA GLU A 88 -7.29 -4.58 -26.02
C GLU A 88 -6.40 -4.48 -27.26
N LEU A 89 -5.10 -4.57 -27.11
CA LEU A 89 -4.14 -4.64 -28.22
C LEU A 89 -4.21 -5.97 -28.98
N ASP A 90 -4.89 -6.96 -28.40
CA ASP A 90 -5.05 -8.32 -28.93
C ASP A 90 -3.72 -9.08 -29.09
N VAL A 91 -2.91 -9.04 -28.02
CA VAL A 91 -1.65 -9.78 -27.92
C VAL A 91 -1.63 -10.61 -26.64
N ASP A 92 -0.87 -11.71 -26.66
CA ASP A 92 -0.67 -12.51 -25.47
C ASP A 92 0.19 -11.72 -24.46
N PRO A 93 -0.30 -11.46 -23.25
CA PRO A 93 0.44 -10.71 -22.24
C PRO A 93 1.79 -11.36 -21.85
N THR A 94 1.98 -12.65 -22.10
CA THR A 94 3.27 -13.34 -21.85
C THR A 94 4.34 -13.00 -22.89
N ASN A 95 3.94 -12.43 -24.03
CA ASN A 95 4.83 -12.05 -25.13
C ASN A 95 5.20 -10.57 -25.13
N VAL A 96 4.76 -9.78 -24.13
CA VAL A 96 5.13 -8.37 -24.03
C VAL A 96 6.36 -8.18 -23.14
N GLN A 97 7.19 -7.22 -23.49
CA GLN A 97 8.21 -6.68 -22.59
C GLN A 97 7.59 -5.63 -21.67
N VAL A 98 8.10 -5.51 -20.46
CA VAL A 98 7.60 -4.55 -19.47
C VAL A 98 8.74 -3.65 -19.02
N GLU A 99 8.54 -2.34 -19.18
CA GLU A 99 9.45 -1.31 -18.65
C GLU A 99 8.75 -0.57 -17.49
N ILE A 100 9.50 -0.26 -16.42
CA ILE A 100 9.02 0.65 -15.38
C ILE A 100 9.45 2.07 -15.76
N ALA A 101 8.49 2.97 -15.86
CA ALA A 101 8.73 4.34 -16.28
C ALA A 101 9.64 5.12 -15.30
N GLY A 102 10.45 6.01 -15.82
CA GLY A 102 11.04 7.11 -15.06
C GLY A 102 9.98 8.15 -14.64
N VAL A 103 10.43 9.28 -14.11
CA VAL A 103 9.51 10.38 -13.74
C VAL A 103 9.07 11.14 -14.99
N ASP A 104 7.78 11.02 -15.31
CA ASP A 104 7.18 11.75 -16.42
C ASP A 104 5.70 12.03 -16.10
N PRO A 105 5.19 13.26 -16.36
CA PRO A 105 3.80 13.61 -16.14
C PRO A 105 2.77 12.71 -16.82
N ALA A 106 3.13 12.04 -17.93
CA ALA A 106 2.27 11.07 -18.61
C ALA A 106 1.88 9.87 -17.72
N PHE A 107 2.67 9.56 -16.70
CA PHE A 107 2.44 8.48 -15.74
C PHE A 107 1.89 8.96 -14.39
N ASN A 108 1.51 10.23 -14.28
CA ASN A 108 0.93 10.76 -13.04
C ASN A 108 -0.35 10.00 -12.68
N HIS A 109 -0.59 9.93 -11.39
CA HIS A 109 -1.82 9.37 -10.86
C HIS A 109 -3.03 10.23 -11.29
N PRO A 110 -4.17 9.65 -11.70
CA PRO A 110 -5.31 10.43 -12.21
C PRO A 110 -5.83 11.51 -11.25
N PHE A 111 -5.67 11.30 -9.95
CA PHE A 111 -6.16 12.21 -8.89
C PHE A 111 -5.05 13.02 -8.21
N LEU A 112 -3.79 12.81 -8.59
CA LEU A 112 -2.63 13.48 -8.00
C LEU A 112 -1.70 13.94 -9.12
N PRO A 113 -1.17 15.17 -9.08
CA PRO A 113 -0.18 15.62 -10.06
C PRO A 113 1.21 15.02 -9.76
N ALA A 114 1.25 13.70 -9.56
CA ALA A 114 2.45 12.96 -9.16
C ALA A 114 2.35 11.48 -9.56
N GLN A 115 3.47 10.89 -9.89
CA GLN A 115 3.63 9.46 -10.07
C GLN A 115 3.82 8.81 -8.70
N PHE A 116 2.93 7.88 -8.36
CA PHE A 116 2.83 7.29 -7.03
C PHE A 116 2.25 5.87 -7.09
N THR A 117 2.72 4.99 -6.20
CA THR A 117 2.24 3.61 -6.04
C THR A 117 1.86 3.35 -4.59
N GLY A 118 0.56 3.33 -4.30
CA GLY A 118 0.01 3.12 -2.95
C GLY A 118 -1.51 3.15 -2.96
N GLY A 119 -2.12 2.93 -1.77
CA GLY A 119 -3.58 2.96 -1.59
C GLY A 119 -4.32 1.89 -2.39
N SER A 120 -3.64 0.82 -2.78
CA SER A 120 -4.18 -0.27 -3.61
C SER A 120 -4.81 0.19 -4.95
N MET A 121 -4.47 1.42 -5.41
CA MET A 121 -5.15 2.10 -6.51
C MET A 121 -4.63 1.72 -7.90
N SER A 122 -3.54 0.98 -8.04
CA SER A 122 -2.85 0.80 -9.33
C SER A 122 -3.76 0.27 -10.43
N VAL A 123 -4.48 -0.84 -10.20
CA VAL A 123 -5.39 -1.43 -11.19
C VAL A 123 -6.64 -0.57 -11.35
N MET A 124 -7.34 -0.25 -10.26
CA MET A 124 -8.63 0.44 -10.31
C MET A 124 -8.54 1.81 -11.01
N THR A 125 -7.42 2.53 -10.88
CA THR A 125 -7.29 3.88 -11.47
C THR A 125 -6.72 3.88 -12.88
N THR A 126 -6.13 2.79 -13.35
CA THR A 126 -5.52 2.72 -14.69
C THR A 126 -6.25 1.76 -15.63
N TYR A 127 -7.23 1.00 -15.16
CA TYR A 127 -7.94 -0.02 -15.93
C TYR A 127 -8.51 0.53 -17.25
N ASP A 128 -9.35 1.55 -17.19
CA ASP A 128 -9.98 2.12 -18.38
C ASP A 128 -8.97 2.83 -19.29
N ALA A 129 -8.00 3.53 -18.71
CA ALA A 129 -6.95 4.22 -19.46
C ALA A 129 -6.10 3.23 -20.27
N LEU A 130 -5.62 2.15 -19.65
CA LEU A 130 -4.81 1.14 -20.33
C LEU A 130 -5.59 0.39 -21.41
N ARG A 131 -6.88 0.12 -21.18
CA ARG A 131 -7.76 -0.45 -22.22
C ARG A 131 -7.84 0.48 -23.43
N ARG A 132 -8.11 1.77 -23.22
CA ARG A 132 -8.19 2.76 -24.30
C ARG A 132 -6.88 2.87 -25.08
N VAL A 133 -5.75 2.88 -24.40
CA VAL A 133 -4.42 2.88 -25.03
C VAL A 133 -4.21 1.64 -25.90
N GLY A 134 -4.55 0.45 -25.40
CA GLY A 134 -4.46 -0.80 -26.15
C GLY A 134 -5.37 -0.80 -27.40
N ALA A 135 -6.61 -0.34 -27.24
CA ALA A 135 -7.58 -0.24 -28.34
C ALA A 135 -7.15 0.81 -29.38
N GLN A 136 -6.61 1.96 -28.96
CA GLN A 136 -6.07 2.99 -29.84
C GLN A 136 -4.89 2.47 -30.67
N ALA A 137 -3.94 1.81 -30.02
CA ALA A 137 -2.80 1.21 -30.71
C ALA A 137 -3.24 0.16 -31.74
N ARG A 138 -4.17 -0.74 -31.36
CA ARG A 138 -4.76 -1.71 -32.28
C ARG A 138 -5.47 -1.03 -33.46
N GLY A 139 -6.26 -0.01 -33.20
CA GLY A 139 -6.96 0.76 -34.23
C GLY A 139 -6.03 1.39 -35.26
N SER A 140 -4.90 1.97 -34.80
CA SER A 140 -3.87 2.52 -35.68
C SER A 140 -3.22 1.45 -36.56
N LEU A 141 -2.90 0.27 -36.00
CA LEU A 141 -2.32 -0.83 -36.76
C LEU A 141 -3.32 -1.44 -37.77
N LEU A 142 -4.62 -1.50 -37.43
CA LEU A 142 -5.68 -1.89 -38.35
C LEU A 142 -5.81 -0.89 -39.49
N ALA A 143 -5.77 0.43 -39.22
CA ALA A 143 -5.82 1.47 -40.25
C ALA A 143 -4.62 1.39 -41.19
N ALA A 144 -3.41 1.16 -40.66
CA ALA A 144 -2.20 0.98 -41.45
C ALA A 144 -2.32 -0.25 -42.41
N ALA A 145 -2.85 -1.35 -41.91
CA ALA A 145 -3.09 -2.53 -42.76
C ALA A 145 -4.18 -2.31 -43.81
N ALA A 146 -5.27 -1.57 -43.47
CA ALA A 146 -6.34 -1.21 -44.37
C ALA A 146 -5.83 -0.36 -45.53
N GLU A 147 -5.00 0.66 -45.25
CA GLU A 147 -4.33 1.48 -46.26
C GLU A 147 -3.43 0.62 -47.16
N GLN A 148 -2.56 -0.20 -46.58
CA GLN A 148 -1.62 -1.03 -47.34
C GLN A 148 -2.31 -2.06 -48.24
N TRP A 149 -3.45 -2.58 -47.80
CA TRP A 149 -4.23 -3.55 -48.56
C TRP A 149 -5.34 -2.96 -49.43
N ASN A 150 -5.56 -1.65 -49.33
CA ASN A 150 -6.66 -0.91 -49.98
C ASN A 150 -8.03 -1.59 -49.73
N VAL A 151 -8.40 -1.75 -48.47
CA VAL A 151 -9.65 -2.35 -48.02
C VAL A 151 -10.24 -1.53 -46.86
N ASP A 152 -11.53 -1.72 -46.60
CA ASP A 152 -12.20 -1.11 -45.46
C ASP A 152 -11.67 -1.76 -44.15
N VAL A 153 -11.31 -0.92 -43.18
CA VAL A 153 -10.80 -1.35 -41.89
C VAL A 153 -11.75 -2.28 -41.12
N ILE A 154 -13.05 -2.14 -41.31
CA ILE A 154 -14.10 -2.96 -40.70
C ILE A 154 -14.01 -4.45 -41.12
N THR A 155 -13.38 -4.73 -42.26
CA THR A 155 -13.21 -6.08 -42.80
C THR A 155 -11.99 -6.82 -42.17
N LEU A 156 -11.21 -6.11 -41.35
CA LEU A 156 -9.99 -6.62 -40.76
C LEU A 156 -10.23 -7.09 -39.33
N THR A 157 -9.47 -8.10 -38.94
CA THR A 157 -9.45 -8.65 -37.59
C THR A 157 -8.02 -8.73 -37.09
N THR A 158 -7.88 -8.81 -35.78
CA THR A 158 -6.56 -9.03 -35.12
C THR A 158 -6.57 -10.32 -34.32
N ASP A 159 -5.42 -10.95 -34.22
CA ASP A 159 -5.19 -12.09 -33.36
C ASP A 159 -3.70 -12.23 -33.06
N ASN A 160 -3.34 -12.14 -31.78
CA ASN A 160 -1.99 -12.27 -31.24
C ASN A 160 -0.91 -11.50 -32.03
N GLY A 161 -1.10 -10.19 -32.17
CA GLY A 161 -0.15 -9.30 -32.85
C GLY A 161 -0.13 -9.41 -34.38
N VAL A 162 -1.17 -10.00 -34.98
CA VAL A 162 -1.30 -10.21 -36.43
C VAL A 162 -2.63 -9.63 -36.91
N VAL A 163 -2.59 -8.75 -37.92
CA VAL A 163 -3.77 -8.31 -38.66
C VAL A 163 -4.09 -9.32 -39.76
N ARG A 164 -5.37 -9.63 -39.97
CA ARG A 164 -5.87 -10.59 -40.96
C ARG A 164 -7.06 -10.01 -41.72
N ASP A 165 -7.18 -10.37 -42.98
CA ASP A 165 -8.39 -10.12 -43.76
C ASP A 165 -9.15 -11.43 -44.10
N SER A 166 -10.33 -11.30 -44.67
CA SER A 166 -11.17 -12.42 -45.11
C SER A 166 -10.59 -13.23 -46.27
N ARG A 167 -9.55 -12.72 -46.96
CA ARG A 167 -8.85 -13.39 -48.07
C ARG A 167 -7.62 -14.20 -47.58
N GLY A 168 -7.37 -14.21 -46.27
CA GLY A 168 -6.24 -14.94 -45.66
C GLY A 168 -4.90 -14.18 -45.66
N ARG A 169 -4.87 -12.90 -46.10
CA ARG A 169 -3.66 -12.07 -45.95
C ARG A 169 -3.37 -11.80 -44.47
N ARG A 170 -2.06 -11.70 -44.14
CA ARG A 170 -1.61 -11.51 -42.78
C ARG A 170 -0.47 -10.50 -42.75
N LEU A 171 -0.45 -9.60 -41.77
CA LEU A 171 0.64 -8.70 -41.43
C LEU A 171 0.87 -8.71 -39.94
N ARG A 172 2.11 -8.86 -39.53
CA ARG A 172 2.50 -8.69 -38.12
C ARG A 172 2.51 -7.22 -37.77
N TYR A 173 2.34 -6.90 -36.51
CA TYR A 173 2.32 -5.50 -36.04
C TYR A 173 3.61 -4.75 -36.35
N GLY A 174 4.80 -5.40 -36.24
CA GLY A 174 6.08 -4.80 -36.59
C GLY A 174 6.17 -4.37 -38.07
N ALA A 175 5.57 -5.13 -39.00
CA ALA A 175 5.52 -4.76 -40.41
C ALA A 175 4.65 -3.52 -40.72
N LEU A 176 3.83 -3.09 -39.76
CA LEU A 176 2.91 -1.96 -39.90
C LEU A 176 3.44 -0.67 -39.25
N VAL A 177 4.56 -0.73 -38.53
CA VAL A 177 5.14 0.38 -37.74
C VAL A 177 5.30 1.65 -38.57
N ASP A 178 5.96 1.56 -39.74
CA ASP A 178 6.20 2.71 -40.60
C ASP A 178 4.91 3.32 -41.20
N ALA A 179 3.94 2.47 -41.55
CA ALA A 179 2.65 2.93 -42.01
C ALA A 179 1.84 3.58 -40.88
N ALA A 180 1.80 2.97 -39.71
CA ALA A 180 1.10 3.51 -38.56
C ALA A 180 1.66 4.87 -38.09
N ASN A 181 2.98 5.09 -38.20
CA ASN A 181 3.60 6.38 -37.88
C ASN A 181 3.19 7.52 -38.83
N ARG A 182 2.71 7.22 -40.04
CA ARG A 182 2.25 8.24 -41.00
C ARG A 182 0.79 8.62 -40.84
N LEU A 183 0.01 7.78 -40.17
CA LEU A 183 -1.42 7.99 -39.99
C LEU A 183 -1.73 8.81 -38.74
N PRO A 184 -2.82 9.59 -38.76
CA PRO A 184 -3.33 10.24 -37.56
C PRO A 184 -3.75 9.20 -36.53
N LEU A 185 -3.48 9.47 -35.27
CA LEU A 185 -3.93 8.61 -34.19
C LEU A 185 -5.46 8.70 -34.03
N PRO A 186 -6.16 7.58 -33.84
CA PRO A 186 -7.59 7.60 -33.48
C PRO A 186 -7.79 8.38 -32.15
N ASP A 187 -8.96 9.05 -32.06
CA ASP A 187 -9.34 9.65 -30.78
C ASP A 187 -9.50 8.56 -29.70
N PRO A 188 -8.75 8.62 -28.60
CA PRO A 188 -8.82 7.60 -27.54
C PRO A 188 -10.20 7.53 -26.87
N THR A 189 -11.04 8.56 -27.00
CA THR A 189 -12.42 8.55 -26.48
C THR A 189 -13.40 7.87 -27.43
N ALA A 190 -13.08 7.82 -28.72
CA ALA A 190 -13.91 7.24 -29.79
C ALA A 190 -13.60 5.76 -30.09
N VAL A 191 -12.51 5.20 -29.51
CA VAL A 191 -12.15 3.80 -29.73
C VAL A 191 -13.16 2.85 -29.11
N THR A 192 -13.54 1.79 -29.84
CA THR A 192 -14.42 0.73 -29.34
C THR A 192 -13.60 -0.25 -28.49
N LEU A 193 -13.98 -0.39 -27.23
CA LEU A 193 -13.39 -1.36 -26.31
C LEU A 193 -14.04 -2.74 -26.50
N LYS A 194 -13.29 -3.81 -26.24
CA LYS A 194 -13.83 -5.18 -26.21
C LYS A 194 -14.89 -5.31 -25.12
N HIS A 195 -15.97 -6.04 -25.43
CA HIS A 195 -16.96 -6.38 -24.41
C HIS A 195 -16.38 -7.41 -23.42
N PRO A 196 -16.66 -7.33 -22.12
CA PRO A 196 -16.07 -8.24 -21.10
C PRO A 196 -16.29 -9.74 -21.41
N SER A 197 -17.41 -10.10 -22.06
CA SER A 197 -17.68 -11.50 -22.47
C SER A 197 -16.71 -12.02 -23.53
N THR A 198 -15.95 -11.14 -24.19
CA THR A 198 -14.96 -11.51 -25.23
C THR A 198 -13.53 -11.50 -24.76
N PHE A 199 -13.30 -11.23 -23.48
CA PHE A 199 -11.95 -11.20 -22.92
C PHE A 199 -11.24 -12.56 -23.02
N LYS A 200 -10.03 -12.52 -23.55
CA LYS A 200 -9.15 -13.68 -23.66
C LYS A 200 -8.31 -13.88 -22.40
N TYR A 201 -7.89 -12.81 -21.75
CA TYR A 201 -6.92 -12.80 -20.67
C TYR A 201 -7.49 -12.22 -19.37
N ILE A 202 -8.13 -11.05 -19.40
CA ILE A 202 -8.75 -10.41 -18.23
C ILE A 202 -9.78 -11.37 -17.59
N GLY A 203 -9.69 -11.54 -16.28
CA GLY A 203 -10.56 -12.44 -15.52
C GLY A 203 -10.08 -13.89 -15.49
N LYS A 204 -8.95 -14.20 -16.14
CA LYS A 204 -8.35 -15.55 -16.15
C LYS A 204 -7.02 -15.60 -15.42
N PRO A 205 -6.71 -16.73 -14.73
CA PRO A 205 -5.44 -16.90 -14.04
C PRO A 205 -4.24 -16.79 -15.00
N GLN A 206 -3.32 -15.88 -14.71
CA GLN A 206 -2.07 -15.73 -15.43
C GLN A 206 -0.88 -15.79 -14.47
N ARG A 207 0.22 -16.41 -14.92
CA ARG A 207 1.47 -16.41 -14.19
C ARG A 207 2.09 -15.02 -14.16
N ARG A 208 2.91 -14.77 -13.14
CA ARG A 208 3.67 -13.50 -13.03
C ARG A 208 4.74 -13.45 -14.11
N LEU A 209 4.85 -12.30 -14.80
CA LEU A 209 5.87 -12.07 -15.83
C LEU A 209 7.28 -11.88 -15.22
N ASP A 210 7.34 -11.39 -13.98
CA ASP A 210 8.59 -11.08 -13.26
C ASP A 210 9.17 -12.26 -12.47
N SER A 211 8.46 -13.38 -12.31
CA SER A 211 8.97 -14.54 -11.57
C SER A 211 10.25 -15.12 -12.16
N PRO A 212 10.36 -15.34 -13.49
CA PRO A 212 11.58 -15.91 -14.06
C PRO A 212 12.84 -15.10 -13.75
N ILE A 213 12.78 -13.77 -13.93
CA ILE A 213 13.94 -12.89 -13.69
C ILE A 213 14.29 -12.79 -12.21
N LYS A 214 13.30 -12.90 -11.31
CA LYS A 214 13.53 -12.88 -9.85
C LYS A 214 14.16 -14.17 -9.34
N VAL A 215 13.69 -15.32 -9.79
CA VAL A 215 14.23 -16.61 -9.30
C VAL A 215 15.57 -16.99 -9.92
N THR A 216 15.94 -16.38 -11.05
CA THR A 216 17.26 -16.57 -11.68
C THR A 216 18.30 -15.52 -11.25
N GLY A 217 17.89 -14.52 -10.42
CA GLY A 217 18.79 -13.45 -9.98
C GLY A 217 19.09 -12.38 -11.03
N SER A 218 18.36 -12.34 -12.15
CA SER A 218 18.52 -11.33 -13.19
C SER A 218 17.68 -10.07 -12.98
N ALA A 219 16.75 -10.08 -12.03
CA ALA A 219 16.05 -8.87 -11.61
C ALA A 219 16.99 -7.93 -10.84
N THR A 220 16.99 -6.65 -11.21
CA THR A 220 17.83 -5.64 -10.57
C THR A 220 17.07 -4.89 -9.48
N PHE A 221 17.58 -4.93 -8.27
CA PHE A 221 17.14 -4.14 -7.12
C PHE A 221 18.12 -2.99 -6.86
N GLY A 222 17.77 -2.05 -5.99
CA GLY A 222 18.65 -0.92 -5.68
C GLY A 222 20.01 -1.35 -5.13
N ILE A 223 20.04 -2.39 -4.32
CA ILE A 223 21.28 -2.93 -3.75
C ILE A 223 22.23 -3.52 -4.81
N ASP A 224 21.71 -3.97 -5.96
CA ASP A 224 22.50 -4.61 -7.02
C ASP A 224 23.17 -3.62 -7.97
N VAL A 225 22.72 -2.36 -7.97
CA VAL A 225 23.23 -1.34 -8.90
C VAL A 225 24.72 -1.11 -8.70
N MET A 226 25.46 -1.10 -9.81
CA MET A 226 26.89 -0.75 -9.85
C MET A 226 27.14 0.36 -10.87
N ARG A 227 27.97 1.35 -10.49
CA ARG A 227 28.39 2.45 -11.37
C ARG A 227 29.90 2.55 -11.40
N PRO A 228 30.51 2.99 -12.49
CA PRO A 228 31.95 3.22 -12.55
C PRO A 228 32.43 4.17 -11.46
N GLY A 229 33.46 3.79 -10.71
CA GLY A 229 34.01 4.61 -9.62
C GLY A 229 33.11 4.80 -8.39
N MET A 230 32.00 4.06 -8.30
CA MET A 230 31.05 4.15 -7.19
C MET A 230 31.68 3.77 -5.85
N LEU A 231 31.34 4.53 -4.82
CA LEU A 231 31.61 4.24 -3.42
C LEU A 231 30.36 3.74 -2.71
N THR A 232 30.55 3.18 -1.52
CA THR A 232 29.43 2.79 -0.64
C THR A 232 29.49 3.61 0.64
N ALA A 233 28.33 4.04 1.13
CA ALA A 233 28.22 4.76 2.38
C ALA A 233 27.22 4.08 3.32
N VAL A 234 27.52 4.14 4.63
CA VAL A 234 26.58 3.87 5.72
C VAL A 234 26.54 5.07 6.65
N ILE A 235 25.41 5.29 7.29
CA ILE A 235 25.19 6.47 8.14
C ILE A 235 25.18 6.08 9.61
N ALA A 236 25.99 6.75 10.43
CA ALA A 236 25.81 6.74 11.88
C ALA A 236 24.70 7.71 12.25
N ARG A 237 23.55 7.18 12.65
CA ARG A 237 22.32 7.93 12.90
C ARG A 237 22.17 8.34 14.36
N PRO A 238 21.38 9.40 14.67
CA PRO A 238 21.02 9.73 16.04
C PRO A 238 20.41 8.52 16.75
N PRO A 239 20.84 8.20 17.98
CA PRO A 239 20.43 6.99 18.68
C PRO A 239 19.03 7.06 19.29
N ALA A 240 18.41 8.24 19.30
CA ALA A 240 17.10 8.50 19.86
C ALA A 240 16.37 9.57 19.04
N PHE A 241 15.04 9.51 18.97
CA PHE A 241 14.23 10.54 18.33
C PHE A 241 14.37 11.87 19.07
N GLY A 242 14.68 12.94 18.32
CA GLY A 242 14.94 14.27 18.88
C GLY A 242 16.38 14.48 19.37
N ALA A 243 17.27 13.47 19.22
CA ALA A 243 18.69 13.69 19.48
C ALA A 243 19.34 14.55 18.40
N SER A 244 20.34 15.35 18.76
CA SER A 244 21.11 16.19 17.86
C SER A 244 22.61 15.96 17.97
N LEU A 245 23.35 16.23 16.89
CA LEU A 245 24.80 16.10 16.87
C LEU A 245 25.45 17.29 17.54
N ARG A 246 26.30 17.07 18.55
CA ARG A 246 27.18 18.09 19.15
C ARG A 246 28.55 18.12 18.47
N GLY A 247 29.08 16.94 18.16
CA GLY A 247 30.38 16.79 17.53
C GLY A 247 30.77 15.33 17.31
N PHE A 248 31.84 15.11 16.55
CA PHE A 248 32.38 13.77 16.35
C PHE A 248 33.88 13.79 16.06
N ASP A 249 34.54 12.69 16.39
CA ASP A 249 35.90 12.41 15.98
C ASP A 249 35.91 11.25 14.97
N ALA A 250 36.42 11.50 13.77
CA ALA A 250 36.54 10.53 12.68
C ALA A 250 37.94 9.96 12.51
N THR A 251 38.90 10.28 13.38
CA THR A 251 40.32 9.90 13.23
C THR A 251 40.47 8.38 13.10
N ALA A 252 39.88 7.62 14.03
CA ALA A 252 39.91 6.16 14.00
C ALA A 252 39.14 5.58 12.82
N ALA A 253 38.00 6.18 12.46
CA ALA A 253 37.20 5.75 11.33
C ALA A 253 37.94 5.90 10.00
N LYS A 254 38.63 7.03 9.79
CA LYS A 254 39.44 7.28 8.59
C LYS A 254 40.68 6.39 8.49
N ALA A 255 41.16 5.85 9.60
CA ALA A 255 42.27 4.89 9.64
C ALA A 255 41.86 3.46 9.23
N VAL A 256 40.58 3.16 9.15
CA VAL A 256 40.07 1.85 8.72
C VAL A 256 40.38 1.63 7.23
N ALA A 257 41.07 0.54 6.91
CA ALA A 257 41.41 0.20 5.52
C ALA A 257 40.13 0.13 4.63
N GLY A 258 40.17 0.87 3.52
CA GLY A 258 39.05 0.96 2.59
C GLY A 258 38.06 2.11 2.87
N VAL A 259 38.14 2.80 3.99
CA VAL A 259 37.41 4.06 4.21
C VAL A 259 38.07 5.17 3.39
N VAL A 260 37.26 5.92 2.67
CA VAL A 260 37.69 7.02 1.78
C VAL A 260 37.53 8.37 2.48
N ASP A 261 36.36 8.60 3.09
CA ASP A 261 36.08 9.84 3.82
C ASP A 261 34.93 9.67 4.83
N VAL A 262 34.78 10.67 5.71
CA VAL A 262 33.69 10.80 6.69
C VAL A 262 33.10 12.19 6.57
N LYS A 263 31.78 12.30 6.38
CA LYS A 263 31.05 13.56 6.19
C LYS A 263 29.85 13.66 7.12
N ALA A 264 29.64 14.82 7.71
CA ALA A 264 28.36 15.11 8.35
C ALA A 264 27.30 15.38 7.28
N VAL A 265 26.11 14.80 7.43
CA VAL A 265 24.92 15.00 6.60
C VAL A 265 23.72 15.23 7.55
N PRO A 266 22.59 15.78 7.06
CA PRO A 266 21.45 16.07 7.93
C PRO A 266 20.92 14.85 8.71
N SER A 267 21.05 13.64 8.16
CA SER A 267 20.59 12.38 8.80
C SER A 267 21.62 11.76 9.76
N GLY A 268 22.82 12.33 9.89
CA GLY A 268 23.89 11.80 10.77
C GLY A 268 25.29 11.97 10.19
N ILE A 269 26.14 10.96 10.34
CA ILE A 269 27.51 10.97 9.88
C ILE A 269 27.71 9.85 8.85
N ALA A 270 27.95 10.22 7.59
CA ALA A 270 28.23 9.32 6.50
C ALA A 270 29.68 8.82 6.57
N VAL A 271 29.89 7.52 6.62
CA VAL A 271 31.18 6.87 6.41
C VAL A 271 31.20 6.28 5.02
N ILE A 272 32.06 6.81 4.17
CA ILE A 272 32.17 6.53 2.74
C ILE A 272 33.38 5.65 2.49
N ALA A 273 33.22 4.53 1.82
CA ALA A 273 34.26 3.52 1.63
C ALA A 273 34.17 2.85 0.25
N HIS A 274 35.17 2.05 -0.11
CA HIS A 274 35.20 1.26 -1.35
C HIS A 274 34.16 0.12 -1.35
N HIS A 275 33.74 -0.36 -0.17
CA HIS A 275 32.73 -1.41 -0.03
C HIS A 275 32.02 -1.33 1.35
N THR A 276 30.84 -1.95 1.45
CA THR A 276 29.96 -1.88 2.61
C THR A 276 30.67 -2.30 3.92
N TYR A 277 31.47 -3.37 3.90
CA TYR A 277 32.14 -3.84 5.12
C TYR A 277 33.12 -2.80 5.69
N ALA A 278 33.92 -2.15 4.84
CA ALA A 278 34.82 -1.07 5.28
C ALA A 278 34.03 0.12 5.85
N ALA A 279 32.91 0.49 5.21
CA ALA A 279 32.02 1.56 5.71
C ALA A 279 31.45 1.22 7.10
N LEU A 280 31.01 -0.03 7.31
CA LEU A 280 30.52 -0.51 8.61
C LEU A 280 31.61 -0.46 9.69
N ARG A 281 32.82 -0.98 9.37
CA ARG A 281 33.96 -0.94 10.31
C ARG A 281 34.35 0.50 10.65
N GLY A 282 34.32 1.38 9.67
CA GLY A 282 34.57 2.81 9.89
C GLY A 282 33.49 3.45 10.75
N ARG A 283 32.21 3.10 10.55
CA ARG A 283 31.10 3.57 11.39
C ARG A 283 31.26 3.14 12.85
N ASP A 284 31.65 1.89 13.08
CA ASP A 284 31.88 1.35 14.42
C ASP A 284 33.06 2.04 15.13
N ALA A 285 34.01 2.59 14.39
CA ALA A 285 35.18 3.30 14.92
C ALA A 285 34.96 4.80 15.15
N LEU A 286 33.78 5.35 14.81
CA LEU A 286 33.44 6.75 15.09
C LEU A 286 33.25 6.99 16.57
N VAL A 287 33.75 8.12 17.07
CA VAL A 287 33.41 8.64 18.39
C VAL A 287 32.45 9.83 18.19
N ILE A 288 31.21 9.72 18.65
CA ILE A 288 30.17 10.71 18.36
C ILE A 288 29.56 11.22 19.67
N ASP A 289 29.50 12.53 19.84
CA ASP A 289 28.80 13.18 20.94
C ASP A 289 27.38 13.58 20.47
N TRP A 290 26.40 12.81 20.95
CA TRP A 290 24.98 13.07 20.71
C TRP A 290 24.34 13.75 21.91
N ASP A 291 23.63 14.85 21.68
CA ASP A 291 22.70 15.39 22.66
C ASP A 291 21.38 14.62 22.64
N THR A 292 21.11 13.84 23.66
CA THR A 292 19.86 13.09 23.84
C THR A 292 18.96 13.68 24.92
N SER A 293 19.24 14.88 25.41
CA SER A 293 18.52 15.49 26.55
C SER A 293 17.02 15.65 26.28
N GLY A 294 16.63 16.01 25.05
CA GLY A 294 15.24 16.20 24.62
C GLY A 294 14.42 14.90 24.49
N SER A 295 15.08 13.74 24.53
CA SER A 295 14.44 12.44 24.25
C SER A 295 14.09 11.63 25.49
N LYS A 296 14.65 11.98 26.66
CA LYS A 296 14.66 11.13 27.85
C LYS A 296 13.28 10.72 28.38
N GLN A 297 12.26 11.54 28.19
CA GLN A 297 10.90 11.24 28.68
C GLN A 297 10.01 10.51 27.66
N LEU A 298 10.46 10.37 26.41
CA LEU A 298 9.68 9.71 25.38
C LEU A 298 9.74 8.20 25.55
N SER A 299 8.61 7.59 25.89
CA SER A 299 8.47 6.13 26.02
C SER A 299 7.11 5.66 25.59
N SER A 300 7.02 4.45 25.02
CA SER A 300 5.75 3.86 24.59
C SER A 300 4.77 3.70 25.75
N GLU A 301 5.27 3.33 26.94
CA GLU A 301 4.42 3.17 28.12
C GLU A 301 3.89 4.52 28.63
N GLY A 302 4.74 5.56 28.66
CA GLY A 302 4.31 6.92 29.01
C GLY A 302 3.22 7.44 28.07
N LEU A 303 3.38 7.21 26.76
CA LEU A 303 2.35 7.57 25.75
C LEU A 303 1.03 6.81 26.00
N ARG A 304 1.07 5.52 26.30
CA ARG A 304 -0.15 4.73 26.60
C ARG A 304 -0.91 5.30 27.79
N GLN A 305 -0.20 5.65 28.86
CA GLN A 305 -0.81 6.24 30.08
C GLN A 305 -1.44 7.61 29.80
N GLU A 306 -0.72 8.48 29.08
CA GLU A 306 -1.21 9.79 28.65
C GLU A 306 -2.45 9.66 27.77
N TRP A 307 -2.40 8.77 26.77
CA TRP A 307 -3.48 8.61 25.80
C TRP A 307 -4.72 7.97 26.41
N ARG A 308 -4.56 7.07 27.36
CA ARG A 308 -5.68 6.53 28.17
C ARG A 308 -6.40 7.64 28.95
N ALA A 309 -5.65 8.61 29.47
CA ALA A 309 -6.25 9.76 30.14
C ALA A 309 -6.94 10.71 29.14
N LEU A 310 -6.32 10.89 27.95
CA LEU A 310 -6.85 11.77 26.90
C LEU A 310 -8.15 11.21 26.30
N ALA A 311 -8.25 9.90 26.11
CA ALA A 311 -9.46 9.22 25.60
C ALA A 311 -10.70 9.34 26.51
N LYS A 312 -10.55 9.86 27.72
CA LYS A 312 -11.67 10.17 28.64
C LYS A 312 -12.24 11.56 28.42
N ARG A 313 -11.60 12.39 27.61
CA ARG A 313 -12.02 13.77 27.30
C ARG A 313 -12.73 13.81 25.94
N PRO A 314 -13.61 14.80 25.70
CA PRO A 314 -14.18 15.00 24.37
C PRO A 314 -13.07 15.25 23.34
N GLY A 315 -13.14 14.57 22.19
CA GLY A 315 -12.24 14.71 21.07
C GLY A 315 -12.86 15.48 19.91
N LEU A 316 -12.09 15.60 18.82
CA LEU A 316 -12.57 16.13 17.55
C LEU A 316 -13.58 15.10 16.96
N VAL A 317 -14.78 15.57 16.66
CA VAL A 317 -15.85 14.71 16.12
C VAL A 317 -15.61 14.40 14.66
N GLY A 318 -15.34 13.13 14.35
CA GLY A 318 -15.17 12.64 12.98
C GLY A 318 -16.46 12.07 12.38
N LYS A 319 -17.34 11.50 13.21
CA LYS A 319 -18.66 11.00 12.81
C LYS A 319 -19.65 11.18 13.95
N ASN A 320 -20.88 11.56 13.61
CA ASN A 320 -21.98 11.60 14.54
C ASN A 320 -23.29 11.30 13.81
N VAL A 321 -23.95 10.20 14.18
CA VAL A 321 -25.23 9.74 13.65
C VAL A 321 -26.13 9.42 14.82
N GLY A 322 -27.40 9.85 14.78
CA GLY A 322 -28.36 9.66 15.85
C GLY A 322 -28.05 10.42 17.14
N ASP A 323 -28.63 9.97 18.25
CA ASP A 323 -28.35 10.50 19.61
C ASP A 323 -27.75 9.39 20.48
N VAL A 324 -26.42 9.32 20.45
CA VAL A 324 -25.66 8.32 21.21
C VAL A 324 -25.89 8.44 22.72
N ALA A 325 -26.05 9.67 23.25
CA ALA A 325 -26.24 9.89 24.66
C ALA A 325 -27.62 9.40 25.14
N ALA A 326 -28.68 9.68 24.39
CA ALA A 326 -30.02 9.15 24.66
C ALA A 326 -30.04 7.63 24.53
N ALA A 327 -29.42 7.08 23.52
CA ALA A 327 -29.33 5.64 23.28
C ALA A 327 -28.66 4.90 24.46
N PHE A 328 -27.56 5.43 25.01
CA PHE A 328 -26.94 4.82 26.20
C PHE A 328 -27.80 4.88 27.45
N ARG A 329 -28.69 5.89 27.60
CA ARG A 329 -29.63 5.97 28.72
C ARG A 329 -30.73 4.91 28.64
N SER A 330 -31.14 4.50 27.47
CA SER A 330 -32.17 3.49 27.21
C SER A 330 -31.62 2.07 27.02
N ALA A 331 -30.30 1.91 27.04
CA ALA A 331 -29.65 0.64 26.80
C ALA A 331 -29.96 -0.39 27.92
N THR A 332 -30.19 -1.64 27.55
CA THR A 332 -30.35 -2.75 28.51
C THR A 332 -29.03 -3.27 29.02
N ARG A 333 -28.05 -3.36 28.13
CA ARG A 333 -26.68 -3.80 28.43
C ARG A 333 -25.68 -3.01 27.62
N SER A 334 -24.48 -2.78 28.19
CA SER A 334 -23.41 -2.04 27.54
C SER A 334 -22.03 -2.54 27.97
N ILE A 335 -21.03 -2.24 27.14
CA ILE A 335 -19.62 -2.42 27.41
C ILE A 335 -18.90 -1.07 27.36
N ASP A 336 -17.80 -0.93 28.13
CA ASP A 336 -16.84 0.17 28.06
C ASP A 336 -15.44 -0.45 28.08
N VAL A 337 -14.79 -0.50 26.93
CA VAL A 337 -13.57 -1.30 26.71
C VAL A 337 -12.48 -0.48 26.04
N GLU A 338 -11.24 -0.90 26.26
CA GLU A 338 -10.04 -0.25 25.71
C GLU A 338 -9.30 -1.21 24.79
N TYR A 339 -8.86 -0.71 23.62
CA TYR A 339 -8.04 -1.44 22.66
C TYR A 339 -6.73 -0.71 22.43
N GLU A 340 -5.60 -1.44 22.43
CA GLU A 340 -4.27 -0.87 22.23
C GLU A 340 -3.54 -1.56 21.10
N LEU A 341 -2.92 -0.77 20.22
CA LEU A 341 -2.11 -1.27 19.13
C LEU A 341 -0.73 -0.57 19.15
N PRO A 342 0.38 -1.34 19.04
CA PRO A 342 1.74 -0.80 19.13
C PRO A 342 2.16 -0.08 17.85
N TYR A 343 3.29 0.64 17.90
CA TYR A 343 4.04 0.99 16.71
C TYR A 343 4.50 -0.29 16.00
N LEU A 344 4.52 -0.26 14.65
CA LEU A 344 5.02 -1.36 13.82
C LEU A 344 6.03 -0.85 12.79
N ALA A 345 7.14 -1.56 12.63
CA ALA A 345 8.04 -1.37 11.51
C ALA A 345 7.46 -2.02 10.23
N HIS A 346 7.84 -1.52 9.06
CA HIS A 346 7.47 -2.12 7.77
C HIS A 346 8.26 -3.42 7.52
N ALA A 347 9.49 -3.48 8.01
CA ALA A 347 10.35 -4.66 7.99
C ALA A 347 10.51 -5.28 6.59
N CYS A 348 10.71 -4.45 5.56
CA CYS A 348 11.00 -4.91 4.20
C CYS A 348 12.20 -5.85 4.19
N MET A 349 12.16 -6.94 3.39
CA MET A 349 13.32 -7.86 3.30
C MET A 349 14.56 -7.16 2.75
N GLU A 350 14.41 -6.31 1.74
CA GLU A 350 15.47 -5.39 1.31
C GLU A 350 15.44 -4.12 2.17
N PRO A 351 16.45 -3.87 3.04
CA PRO A 351 16.58 -2.61 3.74
C PRO A 351 16.69 -1.44 2.76
N LEU A 352 16.36 -0.23 3.22
CA LEU A 352 16.43 0.95 2.37
C LEU A 352 17.82 1.14 1.79
N ASN A 353 17.87 1.46 0.51
CA ASN A 353 19.11 1.79 -0.19
C ASN A 353 18.80 2.68 -1.39
N ALA A 354 19.77 3.45 -1.83
CA ALA A 354 19.70 4.21 -3.06
C ALA A 354 21.11 4.44 -3.61
N VAL A 355 21.25 4.45 -4.92
CA VAL A 355 22.46 4.93 -5.60
C VAL A 355 22.17 6.30 -6.15
N ALA A 356 23.06 7.25 -5.91
CA ALA A 356 23.01 8.61 -6.43
C ALA A 356 24.30 9.00 -7.13
N GLU A 357 24.18 9.72 -8.24
CA GLU A 357 25.27 10.38 -8.95
C GLU A 357 24.91 11.84 -9.19
N VAL A 358 25.70 12.76 -8.68
CA VAL A 358 25.46 14.20 -8.77
C VAL A 358 26.58 14.82 -9.60
N THR A 359 26.19 15.52 -10.67
CA THR A 359 27.10 16.20 -11.60
C THR A 359 26.69 17.66 -11.79
N ALA A 360 27.38 18.40 -12.62
CA ALA A 360 26.99 19.76 -12.99
C ALA A 360 25.66 19.81 -13.78
N GLU A 361 25.37 18.74 -14.51
CA GLU A 361 24.15 18.61 -15.31
C GLU A 361 22.90 18.30 -14.48
N GLY A 362 23.06 17.63 -13.33
CA GLY A 362 21.94 17.26 -12.45
C GLY A 362 22.25 16.08 -11.53
N CYS A 363 21.20 15.36 -11.16
CA CYS A 363 21.28 14.20 -10.29
C CYS A 363 20.59 12.98 -10.93
N GLU A 364 21.28 11.85 -10.96
CA GLU A 364 20.67 10.55 -11.31
C GLU A 364 20.56 9.66 -10.08
N LEU A 365 19.41 9.00 -9.93
CA LEU A 365 19.10 8.10 -8.82
C LEU A 365 18.64 6.75 -9.35
N TRP A 366 19.16 5.67 -8.76
CA TRP A 366 18.72 4.28 -8.97
C TRP A 366 18.22 3.74 -7.64
N LEU A 367 16.91 3.51 -7.52
CA LEU A 367 16.31 3.08 -6.26
C LEU A 367 14.96 2.40 -6.47
N GLY A 368 14.57 1.58 -5.51
CA GLY A 368 13.22 1.07 -5.39
C GLY A 368 12.36 2.07 -4.59
N THR A 369 11.45 2.77 -5.25
CA THR A 369 10.59 3.80 -4.65
C THR A 369 9.13 3.61 -5.01
N GLN A 370 8.22 4.05 -4.13
CA GLN A 370 6.78 4.15 -4.36
C GLN A 370 6.34 5.56 -4.75
N SER A 371 7.23 6.56 -4.78
CA SER A 371 6.87 7.98 -4.88
C SER A 371 7.85 8.78 -5.72
N GLN A 372 8.05 8.35 -6.97
CA GLN A 372 9.07 8.88 -7.88
C GLN A 372 9.05 10.40 -8.02
N SER A 373 7.87 11.00 -8.27
CA SER A 373 7.75 12.46 -8.46
C SER A 373 8.10 13.23 -7.19
N GLN A 374 7.74 12.69 -6.02
CA GLN A 374 8.06 13.32 -4.74
C GLN A 374 9.55 13.22 -4.45
N ASP A 375 10.16 12.07 -4.72
CA ASP A 375 11.60 11.88 -4.55
C ASP A 375 12.39 12.83 -5.42
N ALA A 376 12.02 12.97 -6.71
CA ALA A 376 12.65 13.95 -7.61
C ALA A 376 12.56 15.38 -7.07
N ARG A 377 11.38 15.77 -6.57
CA ARG A 377 11.16 17.11 -6.00
C ARG A 377 12.01 17.36 -4.75
N PHE A 378 12.01 16.44 -3.78
CA PHE A 378 12.77 16.64 -2.53
C PHE A 378 14.27 16.55 -2.73
N VAL A 379 14.73 15.71 -3.66
CA VAL A 379 16.16 15.68 -4.04
C VAL A 379 16.57 16.99 -4.71
N ALA A 380 15.76 17.50 -5.64
CA ALA A 380 16.02 18.78 -6.27
C ALA A 380 16.10 19.93 -5.25
N GLU A 381 15.14 19.98 -4.31
CA GLU A 381 15.11 20.95 -3.22
C GLU A 381 16.38 20.84 -2.35
N ALA A 382 16.78 19.63 -1.95
CA ALA A 382 17.96 19.40 -1.12
C ALA A 382 19.28 19.77 -1.81
N LEU A 383 19.36 19.58 -3.13
CA LEU A 383 20.54 19.93 -3.93
C LEU A 383 20.56 21.37 -4.45
N GLY A 384 19.44 22.10 -4.33
CA GLY A 384 19.27 23.44 -4.86
C GLY A 384 19.25 23.51 -6.40
N ILE A 385 18.66 22.49 -7.05
CA ILE A 385 18.54 22.39 -8.52
C ILE A 385 17.07 22.29 -8.95
N GLU A 386 16.80 22.46 -10.24
CA GLU A 386 15.45 22.28 -10.79
C GLU A 386 15.04 20.79 -10.78
N PRO A 387 13.75 20.46 -10.48
CA PRO A 387 13.24 19.09 -10.48
C PRO A 387 13.44 18.35 -11.81
N SER A 388 13.43 19.05 -12.94
CA SER A 388 13.71 18.49 -14.29
C SER A 388 15.14 17.99 -14.46
N LYS A 389 16.06 18.39 -13.59
CA LYS A 389 17.44 17.91 -13.57
C LYS A 389 17.66 16.68 -12.70
N VAL A 390 16.59 16.17 -12.06
CA VAL A 390 16.62 14.92 -11.29
C VAL A 390 16.00 13.79 -12.10
N ARG A 391 16.83 12.81 -12.46
CA ARG A 391 16.41 11.61 -13.18
C ARG A 391 16.32 10.43 -12.22
N ILE A 392 15.17 9.73 -12.19
CA ILE A 392 14.96 8.55 -11.36
C ILE A 392 14.82 7.31 -12.24
N HIS A 393 15.69 6.35 -12.00
CA HIS A 393 15.61 4.99 -12.53
C HIS A 393 14.90 4.12 -11.49
N THR A 394 13.61 3.88 -11.70
CA THR A 394 12.79 3.08 -10.79
C THR A 394 13.09 1.60 -10.97
N LEU A 395 13.53 0.95 -9.89
CA LEU A 395 13.89 -0.47 -9.87
C LEU A 395 12.84 -1.31 -9.15
N PHE A 396 13.00 -2.65 -9.19
CA PHE A 396 12.24 -3.53 -8.33
C PHE A 396 12.51 -3.22 -6.85
N LEU A 397 11.47 -3.35 -6.02
CA LEU A 397 11.56 -3.18 -4.58
C LEU A 397 11.51 -4.54 -3.90
N GLY A 398 12.43 -4.82 -3.01
CA GLY A 398 12.43 -5.99 -2.10
C GLY A 398 11.45 -5.83 -0.94
N GLY A 399 10.21 -5.45 -1.28
CA GLY A 399 9.17 -5.03 -0.36
C GLY A 399 9.06 -3.50 -0.24
N GLY A 400 7.90 -3.03 0.20
CA GLY A 400 7.66 -1.60 0.42
C GLY A 400 6.72 -1.36 1.60
N PHE A 401 5.51 -1.95 1.53
CA PHE A 401 4.47 -1.89 2.56
C PHE A 401 4.08 -0.47 3.00
N GLY A 402 4.46 0.56 2.21
CA GLY A 402 4.31 1.97 2.51
C GLY A 402 5.62 2.71 2.85
N ARG A 403 6.68 2.01 3.30
CA ARG A 403 7.93 2.64 3.76
C ARG A 403 8.66 3.43 2.67
N ARG A 404 8.58 2.95 1.42
CA ARG A 404 9.26 3.58 0.28
C ARG A 404 8.46 4.71 -0.38
N ALA A 405 7.36 5.14 0.28
CA ALA A 405 6.65 6.37 0.01
C ALA A 405 6.83 7.35 1.18
N SER A 406 8.05 7.52 1.66
CA SER A 406 8.39 8.41 2.76
C SER A 406 7.94 9.84 2.47
N ALA A 407 7.30 10.49 3.46
CA ALA A 407 6.78 11.83 3.30
C ALA A 407 7.85 12.89 2.99
N VAL A 408 9.10 12.60 3.26
CA VAL A 408 10.26 13.51 3.07
C VAL A 408 11.34 12.90 2.16
N SER A 409 11.05 11.78 1.51
CA SER A 409 12.01 11.09 0.59
C SER A 409 13.38 10.82 1.22
N ASP A 410 13.37 10.44 2.50
CA ASP A 410 14.54 10.41 3.39
C ASP A 410 15.76 9.67 2.79
N PHE A 411 15.58 8.43 2.30
CA PHE A 411 16.70 7.63 1.77
C PHE A 411 17.18 8.09 0.39
N ALA A 412 16.32 8.71 -0.44
CA ALA A 412 16.70 9.28 -1.73
C ALA A 412 17.49 10.57 -1.55
N VAL A 413 17.00 11.48 -0.69
CA VAL A 413 17.66 12.74 -0.34
C VAL A 413 19.02 12.47 0.32
N GLU A 414 19.08 11.52 1.24
CA GLU A 414 20.32 11.11 1.91
C GLU A 414 21.38 10.67 0.92
N ALA A 415 21.04 9.81 -0.05
CA ALA A 415 21.97 9.33 -1.06
C ALA A 415 22.49 10.47 -1.94
N ALA A 416 21.60 11.38 -2.36
CA ALA A 416 21.97 12.54 -3.19
C ALA A 416 22.93 13.49 -2.44
N LEU A 417 22.67 13.78 -1.16
CA LEU A 417 23.53 14.65 -0.36
C LEU A 417 24.92 14.03 -0.10
N VAL A 418 24.99 12.72 0.13
CA VAL A 418 26.28 12.02 0.29
C VAL A 418 27.05 12.02 -1.02
N ALA A 419 26.40 11.78 -2.17
CA ALA A 419 27.04 11.83 -3.48
C ALA A 419 27.55 13.24 -3.80
N GLN A 420 26.78 14.28 -3.52
CA GLN A 420 27.20 15.67 -3.65
C GLN A 420 28.44 15.98 -2.76
N ALA A 421 28.43 15.55 -1.51
CA ALA A 421 29.49 15.82 -0.54
C ALA A 421 30.84 15.19 -0.91
N ILE A 422 30.85 14.08 -1.67
CA ILE A 422 32.07 13.37 -2.08
C ILE A 422 32.43 13.58 -3.55
N GLY A 423 31.48 14.08 -4.39
CA GLY A 423 31.69 14.31 -5.81
C GLY A 423 31.88 13.01 -6.63
N LYS A 424 31.27 11.91 -6.21
CA LYS A 424 31.32 10.60 -6.86
C LYS A 424 29.98 9.90 -6.77
N PRO A 425 29.69 8.93 -7.65
CA PRO A 425 28.56 8.06 -7.46
C PRO A 425 28.66 7.32 -6.12
N VAL A 426 27.57 7.30 -5.35
CA VAL A 426 27.52 6.64 -4.02
C VAL A 426 26.28 5.78 -3.92
N LYS A 427 26.46 4.57 -3.40
CA LYS A 427 25.41 3.71 -2.87
C LYS A 427 25.31 3.92 -1.36
N VAL A 428 24.19 4.49 -0.89
CA VAL A 428 23.89 4.51 0.55
C VAL A 428 23.11 3.27 0.89
N VAL A 429 23.57 2.54 1.91
CA VAL A 429 22.95 1.30 2.38
C VAL A 429 22.55 1.46 3.84
N TRP A 430 21.28 1.24 4.14
CA TRP A 430 20.79 1.10 5.49
C TRP A 430 21.00 -0.34 5.95
N THR A 431 21.49 -0.54 7.17
CA THR A 431 21.47 -1.88 7.78
C THR A 431 20.05 -2.23 8.24
N ARG A 432 19.82 -3.49 8.62
CA ARG A 432 18.53 -3.87 9.20
C ARG A 432 18.21 -3.05 10.46
N GLU A 433 19.23 -2.79 11.27
CA GLU A 433 19.10 -1.98 12.47
C GLU A 433 18.76 -0.53 12.16
N ASP A 434 19.33 0.04 11.09
CA ASP A 434 19.00 1.38 10.62
C ASP A 434 17.55 1.45 10.16
N ASP A 435 17.07 0.46 9.39
CA ASP A 435 15.70 0.36 8.91
C ASP A 435 14.68 0.18 10.05
N MET A 436 14.99 -0.68 11.01
CA MET A 436 14.12 -0.92 12.18
C MET A 436 14.06 0.27 13.13
N ARG A 437 15.17 0.99 13.33
CA ARG A 437 15.27 2.11 14.26
C ARG A 437 15.05 3.48 13.63
N GLY A 438 14.94 3.53 12.31
CA GLY A 438 14.86 4.78 11.55
C GLY A 438 13.52 5.52 11.65
N GLY A 439 12.52 4.97 12.33
CA GLY A 439 11.20 5.58 12.45
C GLY A 439 10.28 5.25 11.27
N TYR A 440 9.31 6.15 11.05
CA TYR A 440 8.27 6.00 10.02
C TYR A 440 7.42 4.75 10.23
N TYR A 441 6.97 4.56 11.49
CA TYR A 441 6.19 3.40 11.91
C TYR A 441 4.70 3.53 11.57
N ARG A 442 3.97 2.41 11.54
CA ARG A 442 2.52 2.45 11.80
C ARG A 442 2.34 3.11 13.16
N PRO A 443 1.45 4.11 13.29
CA PRO A 443 1.29 4.80 14.58
C PRO A 443 0.81 3.84 15.67
N LEU A 444 1.28 4.06 16.89
CA LEU A 444 0.66 3.57 18.12
C LEU A 444 -0.76 4.12 18.18
N SER A 445 -1.71 3.34 18.69
CA SER A 445 -3.09 3.79 18.83
C SER A 445 -3.71 3.28 20.13
N PHE A 446 -4.41 4.16 20.81
CA PHE A 446 -5.25 3.85 21.95
C PHE A 446 -6.71 4.14 21.59
N ASN A 447 -7.60 3.18 21.85
CA ASN A 447 -9.00 3.28 21.45
C ASN A 447 -9.88 2.93 22.64
N ARG A 448 -10.81 3.81 22.99
CA ARG A 448 -11.86 3.53 23.98
C ARG A 448 -13.20 3.44 23.29
N ILE A 449 -13.91 2.35 23.52
CA ILE A 449 -15.20 2.12 22.91
C ILE A 449 -16.23 1.84 23.99
N LYS A 450 -17.31 2.63 23.95
CA LYS A 450 -18.55 2.28 24.61
C LYS A 450 -19.52 1.77 23.56
N ALA A 451 -20.14 0.63 23.84
CA ALA A 451 -21.14 0.07 22.94
C ALA A 451 -22.31 -0.51 23.74
N ALA A 452 -23.51 -0.40 23.22
CA ALA A 452 -24.74 -0.81 23.89
C ALA A 452 -25.66 -1.58 22.96
N ILE A 453 -26.43 -2.49 23.52
CA ILE A 453 -27.49 -3.26 22.85
C ILE A 453 -28.85 -2.95 23.44
N ASP A 454 -29.89 -3.14 22.64
CA ASP A 454 -31.28 -3.07 23.03
C ASP A 454 -31.76 -4.37 23.69
N ALA A 455 -33.09 -4.49 23.92
CA ALA A 455 -33.71 -5.66 24.53
C ALA A 455 -33.61 -6.92 23.65
N ASP A 456 -33.56 -6.76 22.33
CA ASP A 456 -33.45 -7.84 21.34
C ASP A 456 -32.01 -8.26 21.11
N GLY A 457 -31.06 -7.57 21.76
CA GLY A 457 -29.62 -7.79 21.64
C GLY A 457 -29.00 -7.15 20.39
N MET A 458 -29.71 -6.24 19.72
CA MET A 458 -29.17 -5.54 18.56
C MET A 458 -28.38 -4.29 18.97
N PRO A 459 -27.34 -3.87 18.20
CA PRO A 459 -26.57 -2.69 18.54
C PRO A 459 -27.45 -1.44 18.56
N LEU A 460 -27.46 -0.77 19.71
CA LEU A 460 -28.23 0.47 19.92
C LEU A 460 -27.33 1.70 19.71
N ALA A 461 -26.10 1.67 20.24
CA ALA A 461 -25.16 2.78 20.10
C ALA A 461 -23.70 2.30 20.18
N ILE A 462 -22.84 3.00 19.47
CA ILE A 462 -21.37 2.92 19.61
C ILE A 462 -20.80 4.33 19.74
N HIS A 463 -19.96 4.53 20.76
CA HIS A 463 -19.10 5.70 20.92
C HIS A 463 -17.66 5.25 20.93
N HIS A 464 -16.91 5.60 19.87
CA HIS A 464 -15.50 5.28 19.69
C HIS A 464 -14.66 6.53 19.81
N VAL A 465 -13.71 6.54 20.72
CA VAL A 465 -12.67 7.59 20.87
C VAL A 465 -11.34 6.97 20.52
N THR A 466 -10.66 7.49 19.51
CA THR A 466 -9.31 7.08 19.11
C THR A 466 -8.30 8.17 19.44
N VAL A 467 -7.14 7.77 19.97
CA VAL A 467 -5.99 8.62 20.23
C VAL A 467 -4.83 8.09 19.41
N SER A 468 -4.33 8.87 18.46
CA SER A 468 -3.24 8.47 17.58
C SER A 468 -2.63 9.68 16.89
N LYS A 469 -1.42 9.52 16.37
CA LYS A 469 -0.81 10.52 15.51
C LYS A 469 -1.39 10.43 14.10
N PRO A 470 -1.85 11.56 13.49
CA PRO A 470 -2.46 11.56 12.17
C PRO A 470 -1.43 11.24 11.09
N VAL A 471 -1.75 10.30 10.18
CA VAL A 471 -0.81 9.79 9.17
C VAL A 471 -0.67 10.75 7.99
N LEU A 472 -1.80 11.23 7.44
CA LEU A 472 -1.80 12.07 6.24
C LEU A 472 -1.38 13.51 6.51
N ALA A 473 -1.58 14.02 7.72
CA ALA A 473 -1.39 15.41 8.08
C ALA A 473 0.00 15.97 7.72
N ASN A 474 1.04 15.14 7.79
CA ASN A 474 2.42 15.51 7.48
C ASN A 474 2.89 15.06 6.09
N THR A 475 1.96 14.73 5.21
CA THR A 475 2.25 14.30 3.83
C THR A 475 1.70 15.30 2.82
N ALA A 476 2.08 15.15 1.54
CA ALA A 476 1.50 15.94 0.46
C ALA A 476 -0.03 15.79 0.36
N MET A 477 -0.57 14.64 0.76
CA MET A 477 -2.02 14.37 0.79
C MET A 477 -2.74 15.12 1.92
N GLY A 478 -2.04 15.52 2.98
CA GLY A 478 -2.63 16.19 4.13
C GLY A 478 -3.38 17.47 3.76
N LYS A 479 -2.83 18.25 2.83
CA LYS A 479 -3.47 19.50 2.35
C LYS A 479 -4.83 19.27 1.68
N MET A 480 -5.06 18.09 1.12
CA MET A 480 -6.29 17.73 0.41
C MET A 480 -7.27 16.94 1.28
N ALA A 481 -6.76 16.13 2.20
CA ALA A 481 -7.54 15.14 2.94
C ALA A 481 -7.87 15.56 4.37
N VAL A 482 -7.00 16.33 5.04
CA VAL A 482 -7.23 16.77 6.42
C VAL A 482 -8.17 17.97 6.44
N THR A 483 -9.20 17.91 7.28
CA THR A 483 -10.17 19.02 7.39
C THR A 483 -9.53 20.25 8.03
N LYS A 484 -10.22 21.41 7.94
CA LYS A 484 -9.75 22.68 8.57
C LYS A 484 -9.65 22.56 10.09
N GLU A 485 -10.49 21.74 10.70
CA GLU A 485 -10.48 21.43 12.14
C GLU A 485 -9.37 20.46 12.53
N GLY A 486 -8.65 19.91 11.55
CA GLY A 486 -7.53 18.99 11.76
C GLY A 486 -7.91 17.50 11.78
N LEU A 487 -9.12 17.13 11.36
CA LEU A 487 -9.49 15.72 11.24
C LEU A 487 -8.74 15.07 10.06
N ASP A 488 -7.92 14.09 10.37
CA ASP A 488 -7.30 13.20 9.40
C ASP A 488 -8.22 11.98 9.18
N PRO A 489 -8.82 11.81 7.99
CA PRO A 489 -9.76 10.72 7.74
C PRO A 489 -9.11 9.34 7.87
N SER A 490 -7.80 9.19 7.66
CA SER A 490 -7.10 7.93 7.83
C SER A 490 -7.09 7.42 9.26
N THR A 491 -7.32 8.29 10.26
CA THR A 491 -7.38 7.89 11.67
C THR A 491 -8.69 7.18 12.03
N ILE A 492 -9.77 7.42 11.27
CA ILE A 492 -11.11 6.91 11.56
C ILE A 492 -11.72 6.04 10.45
N GLU A 493 -11.02 5.86 9.33
CA GLU A 493 -11.47 4.95 8.26
C GLU A 493 -11.70 3.54 8.81
N GLY A 494 -12.76 2.85 8.34
CA GLY A 494 -13.16 1.55 8.86
C GLY A 494 -13.92 1.59 10.20
N SER A 495 -13.90 2.73 10.90
CA SER A 495 -14.71 2.95 12.12
C SER A 495 -15.89 3.89 11.84
N ALA A 496 -15.64 4.99 11.16
CA ALA A 496 -16.68 5.97 10.82
C ALA A 496 -17.60 5.52 9.67
N ASP A 497 -17.17 4.53 8.90
CA ASP A 497 -17.84 3.98 7.71
C ASP A 497 -18.03 2.46 7.78
N MET A 498 -17.99 1.88 8.98
CA MET A 498 -18.30 0.46 9.17
C MET A 498 -19.64 0.09 8.52
N PRO A 499 -19.74 -1.08 7.86
CA PRO A 499 -20.91 -1.44 7.07
C PRO A 499 -22.13 -1.87 7.90
N TYR A 500 -21.94 -2.11 9.18
CA TYR A 500 -22.96 -2.65 10.09
C TYR A 500 -24.07 -1.62 10.39
N ALA A 501 -25.29 -2.12 10.55
CA ALA A 501 -26.44 -1.30 10.90
C ALA A 501 -26.37 -0.85 12.36
N ILE A 502 -25.75 0.30 12.62
CA ILE A 502 -25.64 0.94 13.93
C ILE A 502 -26.42 2.25 13.91
N PRO A 503 -27.57 2.33 14.61
CA PRO A 503 -28.45 3.52 14.52
C PRO A 503 -27.85 4.77 15.17
N ASN A 504 -27.01 4.61 16.20
CA ASN A 504 -26.38 5.74 16.87
C ASN A 504 -24.87 5.50 16.94
N LEU A 505 -24.11 6.27 16.16
CA LEU A 505 -22.65 6.14 16.04
C LEU A 505 -21.97 7.48 16.26
N ARG A 506 -21.03 7.53 17.21
CA ARG A 506 -20.15 8.68 17.42
C ARG A 506 -18.70 8.23 17.39
N VAL A 507 -17.88 8.85 16.53
CA VAL A 507 -16.43 8.62 16.44
C VAL A 507 -15.73 9.94 16.71
N GLU A 508 -14.80 9.92 17.66
CA GLU A 508 -13.98 11.07 18.07
C GLU A 508 -12.49 10.76 17.98
N VAL A 509 -11.70 11.78 17.73
CA VAL A 509 -10.24 11.66 17.54
C VAL A 509 -9.49 12.66 18.45
N HIS A 510 -8.43 12.21 19.07
CA HIS A 510 -7.37 13.05 19.62
C HIS A 510 -6.10 12.88 18.79
N ASN A 511 -5.72 13.94 18.07
CA ASN A 511 -4.47 14.00 17.33
C ASN A 511 -3.31 14.25 18.29
N THR A 512 -2.29 13.37 18.27
CA THR A 512 -1.09 13.51 19.07
C THR A 512 0.08 14.08 18.26
N ARG A 513 1.15 14.52 18.93
CA ARG A 513 2.29 15.23 18.31
C ARG A 513 3.64 14.76 18.86
N GLU A 514 3.68 13.56 19.44
CA GLU A 514 4.94 12.99 19.92
C GLU A 514 6.02 12.93 18.84
N GLY A 515 7.31 12.96 19.24
CA GLY A 515 8.45 13.06 18.33
C GLY A 515 8.75 11.81 17.50
N VAL A 516 7.98 10.73 17.62
CA VAL A 516 8.20 9.50 16.84
C VAL A 516 7.71 9.70 15.40
N PRO A 517 8.56 9.53 14.36
CA PRO A 517 8.13 9.60 12.97
C PRO A 517 7.20 8.42 12.64
N ILE A 518 6.06 8.73 12.02
CA ILE A 518 5.06 7.74 11.58
C ILE A 518 4.79 7.86 10.09
N LEU A 519 4.24 6.79 9.50
CA LEU A 519 3.90 6.71 8.10
C LEU A 519 2.75 5.71 7.89
N TRP A 520 2.14 5.71 6.69
CA TRP A 520 1.22 4.66 6.26
C TRP A 520 1.93 3.30 6.24
N TRP A 521 1.40 2.39 7.00
CA TRP A 521 1.74 0.99 6.98
C TRP A 521 0.62 0.23 6.25
N ARG A 522 0.88 -0.87 5.57
CA ARG A 522 -0.09 -1.61 4.73
C ARG A 522 -1.48 -1.64 5.36
N SER A 523 -2.46 -1.07 4.69
CA SER A 523 -3.86 -0.82 5.08
C SER A 523 -4.13 0.42 5.94
N VAL A 524 -3.13 1.26 6.18
CA VAL A 524 -3.25 2.58 6.85
C VAL A 524 -4.09 2.49 8.13
N GLY A 525 -5.15 3.29 8.29
CA GLY A 525 -6.02 3.29 9.46
C GLY A 525 -6.83 2.00 9.61
N HIS A 526 -7.22 1.35 8.51
CA HIS A 526 -7.90 0.05 8.57
C HIS A 526 -7.07 -1.02 9.29
N SER A 527 -5.73 -0.93 9.31
CA SER A 527 -4.86 -1.83 10.09
C SER A 527 -5.04 -1.68 11.60
N ILE A 528 -5.65 -0.59 12.05
CA ILE A 528 -5.96 -0.27 13.45
C ILE A 528 -7.45 -0.52 13.70
N THR A 529 -8.30 0.19 12.98
CA THR A 529 -9.75 0.19 13.20
C THR A 529 -10.39 -1.15 12.89
N GLY A 530 -9.84 -1.93 11.94
CA GLY A 530 -10.32 -3.28 11.64
C GLY A 530 -10.25 -4.21 12.85
N PHE A 531 -9.15 -4.16 13.62
CA PHE A 531 -9.02 -4.90 14.88
C PHE A 531 -10.04 -4.45 15.90
N VAL A 532 -10.19 -3.15 16.09
CA VAL A 532 -11.06 -2.55 17.11
C VAL A 532 -12.53 -2.81 16.80
N THR A 533 -12.98 -2.47 15.59
CA THR A 533 -14.41 -2.57 15.22
C THR A 533 -14.90 -4.00 15.17
N ASN A 534 -14.11 -4.92 14.58
CA ASN A 534 -14.50 -6.34 14.54
C ASN A 534 -14.46 -7.02 15.92
N GLY A 535 -13.53 -6.59 16.80
CA GLY A 535 -13.51 -7.02 18.19
C GLY A 535 -14.77 -6.59 18.92
N VAL A 536 -15.17 -5.32 18.80
CA VAL A 536 -16.39 -4.78 19.43
C VAL A 536 -17.65 -5.46 18.92
N ILE A 537 -17.80 -5.68 17.62
CA ILE A 537 -18.96 -6.40 17.06
C ILE A 537 -19.04 -7.83 17.62
N ASP A 538 -17.92 -8.49 17.80
CA ASP A 538 -17.86 -9.82 18.42
C ASP A 538 -18.23 -9.78 19.92
N GLU A 539 -17.78 -8.75 20.65
CA GLU A 539 -18.17 -8.54 22.04
C GLU A 539 -19.67 -8.26 22.18
N LEU A 540 -20.26 -7.50 21.25
CA LEU A 540 -21.71 -7.27 21.24
C LEU A 540 -22.49 -8.55 20.93
N ALA A 541 -22.02 -9.40 20.02
CA ALA A 541 -22.61 -10.71 19.76
C ALA A 541 -22.60 -11.57 21.02
N THR A 542 -21.49 -11.61 21.76
CA THR A 542 -21.35 -12.30 23.03
C THR A 542 -22.29 -11.72 24.11
N LEU A 543 -22.32 -10.38 24.20
CA LEU A 543 -23.23 -9.68 25.14
C LEU A 543 -24.70 -10.01 24.85
N ALA A 544 -25.05 -10.18 23.56
CA ALA A 544 -26.39 -10.58 23.11
C ALA A 544 -26.65 -12.10 23.24
N ASN A 545 -25.65 -12.90 23.59
CA ASN A 545 -25.69 -14.36 23.56
C ASN A 545 -26.08 -14.91 22.18
N LYS A 546 -25.53 -14.32 21.11
CA LYS A 546 -25.77 -14.70 19.72
C LYS A 546 -24.48 -15.23 19.10
N ASP A 547 -24.63 -16.15 18.14
CA ASP A 547 -23.50 -16.58 17.31
C ASP A 547 -22.88 -15.38 16.57
N PRO A 548 -21.54 -15.20 16.56
CA PRO A 548 -20.90 -14.03 15.99
C PRO A 548 -21.02 -13.92 14.46
N TYR A 549 -21.20 -15.04 13.74
CA TYR A 549 -21.49 -15.02 12.31
C TYR A 549 -22.94 -14.60 12.06
N GLU A 550 -23.92 -15.21 12.73
CA GLU A 550 -25.32 -14.87 12.57
C GLU A 550 -25.61 -13.43 13.01
N TYR A 551 -24.91 -12.94 14.03
CA TYR A 551 -25.01 -11.54 14.46
C TYR A 551 -24.57 -10.58 13.37
N ARG A 552 -23.41 -10.82 12.75
CA ARG A 552 -22.93 -10.02 11.62
C ARG A 552 -23.85 -10.11 10.40
N ARG A 553 -24.39 -11.30 10.15
CA ARG A 553 -25.32 -11.56 9.06
C ARG A 553 -26.57 -10.70 9.17
N GLU A 554 -27.16 -10.62 10.38
CA GLU A 554 -28.31 -9.76 10.65
C GLU A 554 -27.97 -8.27 10.45
N LEU A 555 -26.80 -7.83 10.91
CA LEU A 555 -26.33 -6.44 10.77
C LEU A 555 -26.01 -6.02 9.33
N LEU A 556 -25.82 -6.98 8.45
CA LEU A 556 -25.44 -6.76 7.04
C LEU A 556 -26.56 -7.05 6.05
N LYS A 557 -27.78 -7.37 6.50
CA LYS A 557 -28.88 -7.75 5.61
C LYS A 557 -29.20 -6.73 4.51
N GLU A 558 -28.99 -5.45 4.78
CA GLU A 558 -29.17 -4.36 3.80
C GLU A 558 -27.89 -4.06 2.98
N LYS A 559 -26.85 -4.91 3.10
CA LYS A 559 -25.55 -4.76 2.44
C LYS A 559 -25.21 -6.04 1.65
N PRO A 560 -25.86 -6.29 0.50
CA PRO A 560 -25.80 -7.59 -0.16
C PRO A 560 -24.39 -8.04 -0.56
N ARG A 561 -23.48 -7.11 -0.95
CA ARG A 561 -22.09 -7.46 -1.27
C ARG A 561 -21.32 -7.93 -0.03
N HIS A 562 -21.47 -7.22 1.09
CA HIS A 562 -20.83 -7.59 2.36
C HIS A 562 -21.38 -8.92 2.89
N LEU A 563 -22.70 -9.10 2.80
CA LEU A 563 -23.36 -10.32 3.19
C LEU A 563 -22.84 -11.52 2.39
N ALA A 564 -22.78 -11.40 1.07
CA ALA A 564 -22.29 -12.47 0.19
C ALA A 564 -20.83 -12.86 0.51
N VAL A 565 -19.95 -11.90 0.84
CA VAL A 565 -18.56 -12.14 1.22
C VAL A 565 -18.49 -12.83 2.58
N LEU A 566 -19.28 -12.38 3.57
CA LEU A 566 -19.36 -12.99 4.89
C LEU A 566 -19.84 -14.45 4.81
N GLU A 567 -20.94 -14.69 4.08
CA GLU A 567 -21.53 -16.02 3.89
C GLU A 567 -20.60 -16.95 3.13
N ARG A 568 -19.88 -16.44 2.12
CA ARG A 568 -18.89 -17.23 1.39
C ARG A 568 -17.74 -17.70 2.29
N ALA A 569 -17.19 -16.81 3.12
CA ALA A 569 -16.13 -17.15 4.06
C ALA A 569 -16.61 -18.19 5.10
N ALA A 570 -17.77 -17.98 5.72
CA ALA A 570 -18.34 -18.86 6.72
C ALA A 570 -18.67 -20.25 6.13
N THR A 571 -19.31 -20.31 4.96
CA THR A 571 -19.62 -21.55 4.26
C THR A 571 -18.36 -22.33 3.90
N ALA A 572 -17.36 -21.67 3.34
CA ALA A 572 -16.10 -22.32 2.94
C ALA A 572 -15.27 -22.81 4.15
N ALA A 573 -15.39 -22.12 5.30
CA ALA A 573 -14.79 -22.55 6.55
C ALA A 573 -15.58 -23.63 7.30
N ASN A 574 -16.74 -24.05 6.80
CA ASN A 574 -17.68 -24.93 7.49
C ASN A 574 -18.08 -24.39 8.88
N TRP A 575 -18.43 -23.09 8.96
CA TRP A 575 -18.84 -22.45 10.22
C TRP A 575 -20.00 -23.23 10.87
N GLY A 576 -19.90 -23.45 12.19
CA GLY A 576 -20.91 -24.21 12.95
C GLY A 576 -20.77 -25.72 12.87
N GLN A 577 -19.86 -26.27 12.07
CA GLN A 577 -19.54 -27.70 12.04
C GLN A 577 -18.49 -28.06 13.09
N ALA A 578 -18.43 -29.34 13.45
CA ALA A 578 -17.46 -29.85 14.41
C ALA A 578 -16.02 -29.67 13.89
N LEU A 579 -15.16 -29.07 14.68
CA LEU A 579 -13.74 -28.91 14.45
C LEU A 579 -12.92 -30.02 15.12
N PRO A 580 -11.65 -30.20 14.74
CA PRO A 580 -10.72 -31.02 15.52
C PRO A 580 -10.70 -30.59 16.99
N ALA A 581 -10.47 -31.52 17.90
CA ALA A 581 -10.46 -31.23 19.33
C ALA A 581 -9.48 -30.11 19.69
N GLY A 582 -9.93 -29.11 20.42
CA GLY A 582 -9.15 -27.94 20.83
C GLY A 582 -8.99 -26.85 19.75
N HIS A 583 -9.65 -26.98 18.60
CA HIS A 583 -9.69 -25.96 17.57
C HIS A 583 -10.98 -25.14 17.64
N PHE A 584 -10.87 -23.85 17.33
CA PHE A 584 -11.96 -22.90 17.40
C PHE A 584 -11.93 -21.92 16.23
N HIS A 585 -13.09 -21.48 15.78
CA HIS A 585 -13.23 -20.48 14.75
C HIS A 585 -13.42 -19.06 15.33
N GLY A 586 -12.90 -18.07 14.61
CA GLY A 586 -13.22 -16.66 14.77
C GLY A 586 -13.37 -15.99 13.42
N ILE A 587 -14.31 -15.06 13.31
CA ILE A 587 -14.69 -14.41 12.05
C ILE A 587 -14.54 -12.89 12.16
N ALA A 588 -14.10 -12.27 11.04
CA ALA A 588 -14.04 -10.81 10.87
C ALA A 588 -14.34 -10.41 9.44
N LEU A 589 -14.87 -9.20 9.24
CA LEU A 589 -15.13 -8.60 7.93
C LEU A 589 -14.71 -7.15 7.93
N GLN A 590 -14.00 -6.73 6.86
CA GLN A 590 -13.60 -5.34 6.67
C GLN A 590 -13.76 -4.93 5.20
N GLU A 591 -14.36 -3.77 4.98
CA GLU A 591 -14.26 -3.06 3.71
C GLU A 591 -13.10 -2.09 3.76
N SER A 592 -12.24 -2.09 2.74
CA SER A 592 -11.15 -1.12 2.57
C SER A 592 -10.75 -1.01 1.12
N PHE A 593 -10.35 0.18 0.67
CA PHE A 593 -9.91 0.44 -0.70
C PHE A 593 -10.89 -0.04 -1.79
N GLY A 594 -12.20 -0.01 -1.49
CA GLY A 594 -13.27 -0.45 -2.40
C GLY A 594 -13.45 -1.97 -2.53
N SER A 595 -12.70 -2.76 -1.76
CA SER A 595 -12.83 -4.22 -1.67
C SER A 595 -13.35 -4.66 -0.32
N ILE A 596 -14.12 -5.73 -0.29
CA ILE A 596 -14.70 -6.33 0.92
C ILE A 596 -14.00 -7.66 1.16
N VAL A 597 -13.49 -7.87 2.37
CA VAL A 597 -12.80 -9.10 2.76
C VAL A 597 -13.39 -9.64 4.06
N ALA A 598 -13.77 -10.91 4.07
CA ALA A 598 -14.09 -11.66 5.27
C ALA A 598 -13.10 -12.79 5.48
N GLN A 599 -12.71 -13.03 6.73
CA GLN A 599 -11.77 -14.10 7.09
C GLN A 599 -12.32 -14.88 8.28
N VAL A 600 -12.20 -16.20 8.19
CA VAL A 600 -12.43 -17.14 9.29
C VAL A 600 -11.08 -17.75 9.64
N ALA A 601 -10.62 -17.54 10.86
CA ALA A 601 -9.41 -18.13 11.40
C ALA A 601 -9.72 -19.36 12.25
N GLU A 602 -9.05 -20.49 11.99
CA GLU A 602 -9.06 -21.71 12.81
C GLU A 602 -7.84 -21.69 13.72
N VAL A 603 -8.05 -21.66 15.03
CA VAL A 603 -7.02 -21.45 16.03
C VAL A 603 -7.12 -22.49 17.15
N SER A 604 -5.97 -22.94 17.66
CA SER A 604 -5.88 -23.61 18.96
C SER A 604 -5.02 -22.78 19.92
N VAL A 605 -5.29 -22.93 21.22
CA VAL A 605 -4.51 -22.30 22.29
C VAL A 605 -3.99 -23.37 23.24
N SER A 606 -2.68 -23.41 23.45
CA SER A 606 -2.04 -24.30 24.39
C SER A 606 -0.84 -23.65 25.06
N ASN A 607 -0.68 -23.82 26.36
CA ASN A 607 0.44 -23.26 27.14
C ASN A 607 0.65 -21.74 26.90
N GLY A 608 -0.44 -20.97 26.88
CA GLY A 608 -0.39 -19.51 26.65
C GLY A 608 0.03 -19.10 25.22
N LYS A 609 0.01 -20.02 24.26
CA LYS A 609 0.36 -19.73 22.85
C LYS A 609 -0.79 -20.06 21.93
N ALA A 610 -1.10 -19.12 21.05
CA ALA A 610 -2.05 -19.32 19.96
C ALA A 610 -1.32 -19.91 18.74
N ARG A 611 -1.93 -20.91 18.10
CA ARG A 611 -1.52 -21.41 16.78
C ARG A 611 -2.66 -21.25 15.80
N VAL A 612 -2.41 -20.56 14.70
CA VAL A 612 -3.35 -20.44 13.59
C VAL A 612 -3.08 -21.58 12.61
N HIS A 613 -4.09 -22.43 12.38
CA HIS A 613 -3.97 -23.62 11.53
C HIS A 613 -4.40 -23.33 10.10
N ARG A 614 -5.49 -22.59 9.96
CA ARG A 614 -6.10 -22.25 8.67
C ARG A 614 -6.72 -20.87 8.71
N VAL A 615 -6.70 -20.20 7.57
CA VAL A 615 -7.47 -18.98 7.33
C VAL A 615 -8.27 -19.16 6.04
N THR A 616 -9.58 -19.13 6.14
CA THR A 616 -10.48 -19.12 5.00
C THR A 616 -10.86 -17.66 4.71
N CYS A 617 -10.52 -17.20 3.52
CA CYS A 617 -10.70 -15.81 3.10
C CYS A 617 -11.68 -15.72 1.94
N ALA A 618 -12.68 -14.85 2.03
CA ALA A 618 -13.49 -14.47 0.89
C ALA A 618 -13.25 -13.00 0.56
N VAL A 619 -13.17 -12.67 -0.74
CA VAL A 619 -12.90 -11.30 -1.22
C VAL A 619 -13.80 -10.94 -2.38
N ASP A 620 -14.42 -9.77 -2.31
CA ASP A 620 -15.09 -9.09 -3.44
C ASP A 620 -14.30 -7.83 -3.79
N CYS A 621 -13.64 -7.87 -4.93
CA CYS A 621 -12.92 -6.72 -5.51
C CYS A 621 -13.57 -6.25 -6.83
N GLY A 622 -14.83 -6.59 -7.06
CA GLY A 622 -15.49 -6.36 -8.35
C GLY A 622 -14.92 -7.27 -9.44
N LEU A 623 -14.18 -6.69 -10.39
CA LEU A 623 -13.50 -7.47 -11.43
C LEU A 623 -12.08 -7.87 -10.99
N ALA A 624 -11.86 -9.16 -10.82
CA ALA A 624 -10.52 -9.72 -10.64
C ALA A 624 -9.79 -9.79 -11.98
N VAL A 625 -9.00 -8.79 -12.32
CA VAL A 625 -8.25 -8.72 -13.59
C VAL A 625 -7.37 -9.96 -13.76
N ASN A 626 -6.57 -10.29 -12.75
CA ASN A 626 -5.83 -11.55 -12.68
C ASN A 626 -6.16 -12.28 -11.38
N PRO A 627 -7.02 -13.29 -11.39
CA PRO A 627 -7.42 -14.03 -10.18
C PRO A 627 -6.24 -14.60 -9.38
N SER A 628 -5.18 -15.07 -10.05
CA SER A 628 -3.98 -15.59 -9.35
C SER A 628 -3.27 -14.49 -8.54
N GLN A 629 -3.27 -13.25 -9.01
CA GLN A 629 -2.70 -12.12 -8.28
C GLN A 629 -3.59 -11.70 -7.10
N VAL A 630 -4.93 -11.79 -7.26
CA VAL A 630 -5.87 -11.54 -6.15
C VAL A 630 -5.60 -12.53 -5.01
N VAL A 631 -5.51 -13.83 -5.32
CA VAL A 631 -5.18 -14.87 -4.34
C VAL A 631 -3.85 -14.56 -3.65
N ALA A 632 -2.78 -14.32 -4.40
CA ALA A 632 -1.46 -14.03 -3.85
C ALA A 632 -1.44 -12.77 -2.94
N GLN A 633 -2.25 -11.74 -3.27
CA GLN A 633 -2.34 -10.54 -2.43
C GLN A 633 -3.14 -10.77 -1.15
N MET A 634 -4.17 -11.62 -1.17
CA MET A 634 -4.87 -12.03 0.05
C MET A 634 -3.97 -12.86 0.96
N GLU A 635 -3.29 -13.88 0.42
CA GLU A 635 -2.31 -14.69 1.17
C GLU A 635 -1.24 -13.81 1.82
N SER A 636 -0.62 -12.93 1.04
CA SER A 636 0.40 -11.99 1.52
C SER A 636 -0.14 -11.02 2.59
N GLY A 637 -1.35 -10.47 2.38
CA GLY A 637 -1.99 -9.56 3.33
C GLY A 637 -2.28 -10.24 4.67
N ILE A 638 -2.78 -11.47 4.62
CA ILE A 638 -3.06 -12.31 5.79
C ILE A 638 -1.77 -12.61 6.55
N LEU A 639 -0.73 -13.11 5.88
CA LEU A 639 0.54 -13.45 6.54
C LEU A 639 1.23 -12.23 7.16
N TYR A 640 1.20 -11.09 6.46
CA TYR A 640 1.77 -9.85 6.94
C TYR A 640 1.02 -9.30 8.17
N GLY A 641 -0.31 -9.29 8.11
CA GLY A 641 -1.16 -8.88 9.25
C GLY A 641 -1.08 -9.84 10.43
N LEU A 642 -1.02 -11.15 10.16
CA LEU A 642 -0.86 -12.18 11.19
C LEU A 642 0.48 -12.06 11.92
N SER A 643 1.57 -11.85 11.17
CA SER A 643 2.90 -11.59 11.74
C SER A 643 2.87 -10.42 12.73
N ALA A 644 2.24 -9.31 12.31
CA ALA A 644 2.08 -8.14 13.17
C ALA A 644 1.18 -8.41 14.39
N ALA A 645 0.09 -9.16 14.21
CA ALA A 645 -0.85 -9.46 15.29
C ALA A 645 -0.26 -10.40 16.36
N LEU A 646 0.55 -11.38 15.94
CA LEU A 646 1.11 -12.37 16.86
C LEU A 646 2.24 -11.79 17.72
N ASP A 647 3.21 -11.11 17.10
CA ASP A 647 4.48 -10.76 17.75
C ASP A 647 4.98 -9.34 17.46
N GLY A 648 4.42 -8.65 16.44
CA GLY A 648 4.95 -7.37 15.98
C GLY A 648 4.75 -6.23 16.98
N GLU A 649 5.85 -5.64 17.46
CA GLU A 649 5.83 -4.43 18.30
C GLU A 649 7.15 -3.68 18.19
N ILE A 650 7.08 -2.36 18.10
CA ILE A 650 8.20 -1.44 18.31
C ILE A 650 7.95 -0.67 19.61
N ASN A 651 8.91 -0.75 20.53
CA ASN A 651 8.91 -0.04 21.79
C ASN A 651 9.92 1.10 21.79
N ILE A 652 9.54 2.19 22.44
CA ILE A 652 10.39 3.36 22.65
C ILE A 652 10.70 3.48 24.15
N GLU A 653 11.99 3.61 24.47
CA GLU A 653 12.47 3.82 25.84
C GLU A 653 13.51 4.96 25.85
N GLY A 654 13.22 6.03 26.54
CA GLY A 654 14.10 7.21 26.56
C GLY A 654 14.38 7.78 25.16
N GLY A 655 13.37 7.74 24.28
CA GLY A 655 13.46 8.13 22.88
C GLY A 655 14.15 7.12 21.95
N ARG A 656 14.72 6.03 22.47
CA ARG A 656 15.39 4.97 21.70
C ARG A 656 14.44 3.87 21.34
N VAL A 657 14.62 3.31 20.15
CA VAL A 657 13.90 2.10 19.70
C VAL A 657 14.60 0.88 20.31
N VAL A 658 13.82 0.02 20.95
CA VAL A 658 14.31 -1.20 21.60
C VAL A 658 14.66 -2.27 20.57
N GLU A 659 13.71 -2.55 19.67
CA GLU A 659 13.86 -3.58 18.63
C GLU A 659 14.83 -3.10 17.54
N GLY A 660 15.72 -4.00 17.11
CA GLY A 660 16.75 -3.64 16.12
C GLY A 660 16.81 -4.55 14.91
N ASN A 661 16.49 -5.82 15.08
CA ASN A 661 16.57 -6.81 14.01
C ASN A 661 15.55 -7.93 14.23
N PHE A 662 15.50 -8.95 13.40
CA PHE A 662 14.52 -10.04 13.46
C PHE A 662 14.69 -11.00 14.65
N ASP A 663 15.73 -10.85 15.45
CA ASP A 663 15.89 -11.49 16.77
C ASP A 663 14.97 -10.85 17.83
N SER A 664 14.79 -9.52 17.74
CA SER A 664 13.99 -8.72 18.66
C SER A 664 12.64 -8.29 18.10
N TYR A 665 12.55 -8.04 16.78
CA TYR A 665 11.31 -7.81 16.05
C TYR A 665 10.92 -9.09 15.27
N ARG A 666 10.16 -9.95 15.92
CA ARG A 666 9.81 -11.26 15.35
C ARG A 666 8.84 -11.14 14.19
N VAL A 667 9.10 -11.91 13.15
CA VAL A 667 8.21 -12.09 12.00
C VAL A 667 7.77 -13.55 11.89
N LEU A 668 6.60 -13.77 11.32
CA LEU A 668 6.03 -15.10 11.11
C LEU A 668 6.98 -15.94 10.22
N ARG A 669 7.29 -17.15 10.67
CA ARG A 669 8.13 -18.09 9.92
C ARG A 669 7.27 -19.01 9.08
N LEU A 670 7.84 -19.57 8.01
CA LEU A 670 7.13 -20.48 7.11
C LEU A 670 6.51 -21.69 7.86
N VAL A 671 7.22 -22.23 8.86
CA VAL A 671 6.73 -23.36 9.67
C VAL A 671 5.51 -23.01 10.53
N ASP A 672 5.31 -21.75 10.82
CA ASP A 672 4.21 -21.24 11.64
C ASP A 672 3.07 -20.66 10.78
N SER A 673 3.27 -20.61 9.45
CA SER A 673 2.27 -20.07 8.53
C SER A 673 1.06 -21.02 8.43
N PRO A 674 -0.16 -20.50 8.51
CA PRO A 674 -1.38 -21.28 8.34
C PRO A 674 -1.57 -21.71 6.88
N ALA A 675 -2.40 -22.74 6.65
CA ALA A 675 -3.01 -22.94 5.35
C ALA A 675 -3.98 -21.81 5.05
N ILE A 676 -3.96 -21.27 3.82
CA ILE A 676 -4.84 -20.15 3.43
C ILE A 676 -5.64 -20.57 2.20
N ASP A 677 -6.96 -20.46 2.30
CA ASP A 677 -7.90 -20.75 1.22
C ASP A 677 -8.60 -19.43 0.83
N VAL A 678 -8.43 -19.01 -0.43
CA VAL A 678 -8.99 -17.74 -0.91
C VAL A 678 -10.12 -17.99 -1.91
N HIS A 679 -11.26 -17.34 -1.67
CA HIS A 679 -12.46 -17.43 -2.48
C HIS A 679 -12.83 -16.04 -3.03
N ILE A 680 -12.76 -15.88 -4.35
CA ILE A 680 -13.16 -14.64 -5.01
C ILE A 680 -14.67 -14.66 -5.22
N VAL A 681 -15.36 -13.62 -4.72
CA VAL A 681 -16.79 -13.39 -4.93
C VAL A 681 -16.97 -12.43 -6.10
N THR A 682 -17.74 -12.85 -7.10
CA THR A 682 -18.03 -12.02 -8.28
C THR A 682 -19.37 -11.33 -8.09
N SER A 683 -19.37 -10.05 -7.76
CA SER A 683 -20.59 -9.26 -7.52
C SER A 683 -21.01 -8.40 -8.69
N GLY A 684 -20.14 -8.20 -9.68
CA GLY A 684 -20.33 -7.18 -10.72
C GLY A 684 -20.17 -5.74 -10.22
N GLY A 685 -19.67 -5.56 -9.00
CA GLY A 685 -19.37 -4.25 -8.42
C GLY A 685 -18.17 -3.55 -9.09
N PRO A 686 -17.89 -2.30 -8.72
CA PRO A 686 -16.73 -1.57 -9.22
C PRO A 686 -15.42 -2.27 -8.84
N ILE A 687 -14.38 -2.06 -9.65
CA ILE A 687 -13.04 -2.57 -9.37
C ILE A 687 -12.52 -1.93 -8.09
N GLY A 688 -12.21 -2.75 -7.10
CA GLY A 688 -11.57 -2.36 -5.85
C GLY A 688 -10.08 -2.69 -5.84
N GLY A 689 -9.35 -2.05 -4.93
CA GLY A 689 -7.94 -2.36 -4.67
C GLY A 689 -7.79 -3.64 -3.85
N ILE A 690 -6.74 -4.43 -4.12
CA ILE A 690 -6.53 -5.70 -3.42
C ILE A 690 -5.17 -5.84 -2.75
N GLY A 691 -4.29 -4.84 -2.92
CA GLY A 691 -2.93 -4.88 -2.34
C GLY A 691 -2.92 -4.89 -0.80
N GLU A 692 -3.93 -4.32 -0.18
CA GLU A 692 -3.99 -4.04 1.26
C GLU A 692 -5.14 -4.74 2.01
N PRO A 693 -6.35 -4.95 1.41
CA PRO A 693 -7.54 -5.39 2.15
C PRO A 693 -7.44 -6.75 2.85
N GLY A 694 -6.51 -7.61 2.47
CA GLY A 694 -6.27 -8.90 3.16
C GLY A 694 -5.70 -8.75 4.58
N THR A 695 -5.16 -7.58 4.92
CA THR A 695 -4.43 -7.34 6.19
C THR A 695 -5.36 -7.04 7.39
N PRO A 696 -6.38 -6.16 7.30
CA PRO A 696 -7.16 -5.73 8.46
C PRO A 696 -7.97 -6.83 9.17
N PRO A 697 -8.60 -7.81 8.48
CA PRO A 697 -9.48 -8.76 9.15
C PRO A 697 -8.75 -9.85 9.95
N ILE A 698 -7.43 -10.09 9.70
CA ILE A 698 -6.78 -11.27 10.30
C ILE A 698 -6.60 -11.17 11.81
N ALA A 699 -6.16 -9.99 12.31
CA ALA A 699 -5.97 -9.80 13.74
C ALA A 699 -7.25 -10.04 14.54
N PRO A 700 -8.41 -9.42 14.20
CA PRO A 700 -9.66 -9.66 14.92
C PRO A 700 -10.18 -11.09 14.71
N ALA A 701 -10.04 -11.70 13.53
CA ALA A 701 -10.47 -13.09 13.33
C ALA A 701 -9.72 -14.04 14.27
N VAL A 702 -8.40 -13.90 14.41
CA VAL A 702 -7.59 -14.70 15.33
C VAL A 702 -7.95 -14.42 16.79
N CYS A 703 -8.10 -13.15 17.17
CA CYS A 703 -8.46 -12.78 18.55
C CYS A 703 -9.86 -13.28 18.95
N ASN A 704 -10.83 -13.28 18.02
CA ASN A 704 -12.17 -13.83 18.23
C ASN A 704 -12.13 -15.37 18.39
N ALA A 705 -11.28 -16.06 17.61
CA ALA A 705 -11.04 -17.50 17.79
C ALA A 705 -10.39 -17.83 19.14
N ILE A 706 -9.42 -17.01 19.58
CA ILE A 706 -8.81 -17.14 20.92
C ILE A 706 -9.84 -16.97 22.01
N PHE A 707 -10.75 -16.01 21.88
CA PHE A 707 -11.86 -15.84 22.83
C PHE A 707 -12.76 -17.07 22.85
N ALA A 708 -13.12 -17.61 21.69
CA ALA A 708 -13.92 -18.85 21.62
C ALA A 708 -13.20 -20.03 22.30
N ALA A 709 -11.87 -20.10 22.20
CA ALA A 709 -11.05 -21.15 22.82
C ALA A 709 -10.88 -21.01 24.34
N THR A 710 -10.80 -19.78 24.85
CA THR A 710 -10.28 -19.51 26.21
C THR A 710 -11.22 -18.69 27.09
N GLY A 711 -12.19 -18.00 26.51
CA GLY A 711 -12.99 -16.96 27.18
C GLY A 711 -12.23 -15.64 27.42
N GLN A 712 -10.93 -15.55 27.04
CA GLN A 712 -10.11 -14.36 27.24
C GLN A 712 -10.19 -13.43 26.02
N ARG A 713 -10.65 -12.19 26.21
CA ARG A 713 -10.62 -11.16 25.16
C ARG A 713 -9.24 -10.54 25.03
N ILE A 714 -8.68 -10.63 23.82
CA ILE A 714 -7.44 -9.96 23.46
C ILE A 714 -7.78 -8.56 22.92
N ARG A 715 -7.48 -7.53 23.70
CA ARG A 715 -7.70 -6.12 23.35
C ARG A 715 -6.42 -5.31 23.21
N ARG A 716 -5.29 -5.94 23.44
CA ARG A 716 -3.95 -5.36 23.21
C ARG A 716 -3.13 -6.29 22.34
N LEU A 717 -2.54 -5.73 21.26
CA LEU A 717 -1.56 -6.42 20.43
C LEU A 717 -0.14 -6.10 20.89
N PRO A 718 0.84 -6.99 20.69
CA PRO A 718 0.71 -8.30 20.06
C PRO A 718 0.08 -9.36 20.98
N ILE A 719 -0.49 -10.39 20.35
CA ILE A 719 -1.21 -11.48 21.03
C ILE A 719 -0.31 -12.23 22.00
N SER A 720 0.95 -12.49 21.63
CA SER A 720 1.90 -13.24 22.46
C SER A 720 2.14 -12.62 23.82
N LYS A 721 2.05 -11.29 23.94
CA LYS A 721 2.17 -10.60 25.25
C LYS A 721 0.89 -10.63 26.07
N SER A 722 -0.26 -10.75 25.41
CA SER A 722 -1.56 -10.74 26.08
C SER A 722 -1.98 -12.11 26.60
N LEU A 723 -1.60 -13.21 25.92
CA LEU A 723 -1.85 -14.58 26.34
C LEU A 723 -0.91 -15.07 27.45
N SER A 724 0.25 -14.46 27.59
CA SER A 724 1.25 -14.80 28.64
C SER A 724 1.05 -14.02 29.93
N ALA A 725 0.12 -13.10 29.96
CA ALA A 725 -0.32 -12.38 31.15
C ALA A 725 -1.64 -13.00 31.68
#